data_ffc028a1039c6cdfe537fb11a9d2eb1c
#
_entry.id   ffc028a1039c6cdfe537fb11a9d2eb1c
#
_cell.length_a   1.000
_cell.length_b   1.000
_cell.length_c   1.000
_cell.angle_alpha   90.00
_cell.angle_beta   90.00
_cell.angle_gamma   90.00
#
_symmetry.space_group_name_H-M   'P 1'
#
loop_
_entity.id
_entity.type
_entity.pdbx_description
1 polymer ?
#
loop_
_entity_poly.entity_id
_entity_poly.type
_entity_poly.pdbx_seq_one_letter_code
_entity_poly.pdbx_strand_id
1 'polypeptide(L)'
;MCGLLGFLPTLDRMVVHGEAPADAPLRRDVRLLGDLLGRVLVEQEDETLLDDVERVRALARAARAGSPHDELVAAVAALPIEREASVLRAFALYFQLANVAEQQHRVRRRREYEREQRVPRESLADAFAKLDGIPQQVLEQRVSLRLVLTAHPTEATRRTVLESQRRVGALLAELDDERLAPSRREEVDTELAAEITMLWQMDEVRSRRPRVVDEIRNGHWFFEQSLLDAAERLLRAYRHRFDGAPAPLRFGTWIGGDADGNPNAGPDTVAEALERGRRLLRNRYRDEVRALAAAIGVSSRLTPVDDELVESIARDEQELPEYAAAVGDQNEDEPYRRKLSFMWRRLDDDAYESVERFAQDLELLDRSLRANRGARIADGPLAALRRRVELFGLHLAKLDVRVHARDVARGDERVRAMLDATVAARARHGAGALDTVIVSGTESAADVERVHELLREPLSVVPLFESIETLRAAPRIYEELLDGVGCSEVMVGYSDSAKDAGYLAAQWEIRCALVGLGAVARRRGVELTVFHGRGGSAGRGGGPTYDAILAQPQGEPPGRLKLTEQGETIAFKYGLPGLAYRNLEAALAATLLAAVPERTDVAPPEGAEALVAGLADRSLVAFRALVDDPGFVDFFRAFTPVDELALLNIGSRPARRPESAEYLGSLRAIPWVFAWTQNRCLLPAWYGCGTAFEAADLDELRRLYADWGFFRTLVQNLEMTLAKASMEIAREYLALVDDDLLWAPIADEHTLTVSGVLEIVEAHELLDRHPVVQRSVRLRNPYVDPMNAIQVELLRRYRAGDEDAVAPLLRSIAGIAAALRNTG
;
A
#
# COMPACT_ATOMS: atom_id res chain seq x y z
N MET A 1 -0.19 -41.51 29.74
CA MET A 1 -0.35 -40.29 28.97
C MET A 1 -1.02 -39.19 29.80
N CYS A 2 -0.36 -38.74 30.83
CA CYS A 2 -0.78 -37.61 31.68
C CYS A 2 0.47 -37.07 32.38
N GLY A 3 1.30 -36.34 31.62
CA GLY A 3 2.57 -35.89 32.19
C GLY A 3 3.31 -34.82 31.34
N LEU A 4 2.68 -34.25 30.30
CA LEU A 4 3.33 -33.26 29.42
C LEU A 4 2.63 -31.88 29.40
N LEU A 5 1.70 -31.63 30.30
CA LEU A 5 0.95 -30.36 30.39
C LEU A 5 1.58 -29.34 31.36
N GLY A 6 2.82 -29.55 31.80
CA GLY A 6 3.46 -28.77 32.87
C GLY A 6 4.59 -27.83 32.48
N PHE A 7 4.95 -27.66 31.17
CA PHE A 7 6.18 -26.97 30.78
C PHE A 7 6.04 -25.71 29.88
N LEU A 8 4.89 -25.07 29.84
CA LEU A 8 4.73 -23.78 29.16
C LEU A 8 4.17 -22.67 30.07
N PRO A 9 4.90 -22.22 31.15
CA PRO A 9 4.38 -21.16 32.01
C PRO A 9 4.81 -19.73 31.64
N THR A 10 5.30 -19.41 30.48
CA THR A 10 5.98 -18.12 30.28
C THR A 10 5.37 -17.13 29.31
N LEU A 11 4.40 -17.48 28.49
CA LEU A 11 3.61 -16.49 27.73
C LEU A 11 2.58 -15.74 28.59
N ASP A 12 2.29 -16.24 29.79
CA ASP A 12 1.23 -15.74 30.67
C ASP A 12 1.62 -14.55 31.55
N ARG A 13 2.90 -14.14 31.62
CA ARG A 13 3.34 -13.04 32.50
C ARG A 13 3.60 -11.71 31.79
N MET A 14 2.94 -11.46 30.65
CA MET A 14 2.85 -10.09 30.09
C MET A 14 1.60 -9.37 30.63
N VAL A 15 1.40 -9.32 31.91
CA VAL A 15 0.46 -8.38 32.53
C VAL A 15 1.18 -7.03 32.64
N VAL A 16 1.06 -6.20 31.62
CA VAL A 16 1.30 -4.76 31.76
C VAL A 16 0.05 -4.17 32.39
N HIS A 17 0.19 -3.58 33.55
CA HIS A 17 -0.89 -2.87 34.23
C HIS A 17 -1.48 -1.80 33.31
N GLY A 18 -2.79 -1.85 33.02
CA GLY A 18 -3.50 -0.88 32.17
C GLY A 18 -4.10 -1.44 30.88
N GLU A 19 -4.30 -2.75 30.77
CA GLU A 19 -4.77 -3.40 29.53
C GLU A 19 -6.28 -3.25 29.29
N ALA A 20 -6.63 -2.77 28.08
CA ALA A 20 -8.02 -2.69 27.66
C ALA A 20 -8.63 -4.10 27.46
N PRO A 21 -9.83 -4.39 27.99
CA PRO A 21 -10.53 -5.66 27.74
C PRO A 21 -10.70 -5.97 26.24
N ALA A 22 -10.75 -4.95 25.42
CA ALA A 22 -10.89 -5.02 23.97
C ALA A 22 -9.76 -5.78 23.24
N ASP A 23 -8.56 -5.91 23.84
CA ASP A 23 -7.41 -6.58 23.22
C ASP A 23 -7.29 -8.07 23.63
N ALA A 24 -8.16 -8.56 24.49
CA ALA A 24 -8.13 -9.95 24.94
C ALA A 24 -8.21 -10.97 23.77
N PRO A 25 -9.05 -10.78 22.75
CA PRO A 25 -9.07 -11.67 21.58
C PRO A 25 -7.78 -11.67 20.77
N LEU A 26 -7.12 -10.52 20.61
CA LEU A 26 -5.80 -10.45 19.95
C LEU A 26 -4.75 -11.27 20.70
N ARG A 27 -4.71 -11.13 22.03
CA ARG A 27 -3.77 -11.89 22.86
C ARG A 27 -4.00 -13.38 22.77
N ARG A 28 -5.27 -13.81 22.78
CA ARG A 28 -5.66 -15.22 22.58
C ARG A 28 -5.11 -15.74 21.25
N ASP A 29 -5.33 -15.00 20.16
CA ASP A 29 -4.94 -15.43 18.82
C ASP A 29 -3.41 -15.48 18.67
N VAL A 30 -2.68 -14.46 19.15
CA VAL A 30 -1.21 -14.43 19.14
C VAL A 30 -0.62 -15.57 19.96
N ARG A 31 -1.23 -15.88 21.16
CA ARG A 31 -0.81 -17.00 22.00
C ARG A 31 -1.04 -18.34 21.28
N LEU A 32 -2.23 -18.56 20.73
CA LEU A 32 -2.57 -19.78 19.99
C LEU A 32 -1.57 -20.03 18.86
N LEU A 33 -1.32 -19.01 18.04
CA LEU A 33 -0.39 -19.13 16.90
C LEU A 33 1.06 -19.31 17.37
N GLY A 34 1.46 -18.70 18.49
CA GLY A 34 2.79 -18.90 19.09
C GLY A 34 2.98 -20.31 19.64
N ASP A 35 1.98 -20.85 20.34
CA ASP A 35 2.00 -22.22 20.89
C ASP A 35 2.02 -23.27 19.77
N LEU A 36 1.26 -23.03 18.67
CA LEU A 36 1.29 -23.87 17.48
C LEU A 36 2.65 -23.82 16.79
N LEU A 37 3.23 -22.63 16.63
CA LEU A 37 4.57 -22.48 16.06
C LEU A 37 5.61 -23.23 16.91
N GLY A 38 5.59 -23.09 18.23
CA GLY A 38 6.50 -23.81 19.13
C GLY A 38 6.43 -25.33 18.92
N ARG A 39 5.23 -25.89 18.79
CA ARG A 39 5.04 -27.33 18.50
C ARG A 39 5.62 -27.69 17.13
N VAL A 40 5.36 -26.89 16.10
CA VAL A 40 5.90 -27.14 14.76
C VAL A 40 7.43 -27.08 14.76
N LEU A 41 8.07 -26.15 15.47
CA LEU A 41 9.53 -26.10 15.58
C LEU A 41 10.12 -27.38 16.16
N VAL A 42 9.52 -27.91 17.23
CA VAL A 42 9.95 -29.20 17.85
C VAL A 42 9.74 -30.37 16.89
N GLU A 43 8.60 -30.41 16.18
CA GLU A 43 8.29 -31.49 15.24
C GLU A 43 9.16 -31.48 13.97
N GLN A 44 9.53 -30.28 13.48
CA GLN A 44 10.26 -30.16 12.22
C GLN A 44 11.79 -30.14 12.38
N GLU A 45 12.28 -29.73 13.53
CA GLU A 45 13.70 -29.66 13.88
C GLU A 45 13.97 -30.46 15.16
N ASP A 46 14.03 -29.80 16.33
CA ASP A 46 14.24 -30.44 17.62
C ASP A 46 13.82 -29.51 18.80
N GLU A 47 13.81 -30.06 20.02
CA GLU A 47 13.53 -29.30 21.26
C GLU A 47 14.58 -28.20 21.48
N THR A 48 15.85 -28.41 21.08
CA THR A 48 16.93 -27.45 21.33
C THR A 48 16.78 -26.20 20.49
N LEU A 49 16.11 -26.24 19.31
CA LEU A 49 15.80 -25.04 18.55
C LEU A 49 14.82 -24.16 19.33
N LEU A 50 13.79 -24.74 19.90
CA LEU A 50 12.81 -23.97 20.70
C LEU A 50 13.51 -23.33 21.92
N ASP A 51 14.40 -24.07 22.60
CA ASP A 51 15.17 -23.55 23.72
C ASP A 51 16.09 -22.38 23.30
N ASP A 52 16.75 -22.47 22.14
CA ASP A 52 17.56 -21.37 21.60
C ASP A 52 16.72 -20.14 21.28
N VAL A 53 15.56 -20.31 20.62
CA VAL A 53 14.62 -19.21 20.34
C VAL A 53 14.17 -18.53 21.63
N GLU A 54 13.77 -19.30 22.65
CA GLU A 54 13.29 -18.76 23.91
C GLU A 54 14.43 -18.07 24.69
N ARG A 55 15.64 -18.63 24.68
CA ARG A 55 16.83 -18.03 25.32
C ARG A 55 17.16 -16.68 24.68
N VAL A 56 17.26 -16.62 23.36
CA VAL A 56 17.57 -15.39 22.63
C VAL A 56 16.47 -14.34 22.86
N ARG A 57 15.21 -14.73 22.83
CA ARG A 57 14.06 -13.87 23.15
C ARG A 57 14.10 -13.32 24.58
N ALA A 58 14.44 -14.16 25.56
CA ALA A 58 14.55 -13.75 26.96
C ALA A 58 15.66 -12.71 27.17
N LEU A 59 16.81 -12.89 26.53
CA LEU A 59 17.94 -11.93 26.57
C LEU A 59 17.55 -10.59 25.93
N ALA A 60 16.88 -10.60 24.78
CA ALA A 60 16.40 -9.38 24.13
C ALA A 60 15.40 -8.61 25.03
N ARG A 61 14.53 -9.31 25.74
CA ARG A 61 13.62 -8.70 26.73
C ARG A 61 14.39 -8.10 27.92
N ALA A 62 15.38 -8.82 28.44
CA ALA A 62 16.20 -8.35 29.55
C ALA A 62 16.99 -7.09 29.14
N ALA A 63 17.55 -7.06 27.93
CA ALA A 63 18.23 -5.89 27.38
C ALA A 63 17.30 -4.66 27.33
N ARG A 64 16.07 -4.82 26.85
CA ARG A 64 15.05 -3.75 26.86
C ARG A 64 14.60 -3.33 28.28
N ALA A 65 14.81 -4.17 29.27
CA ALA A 65 14.56 -3.86 30.67
C ALA A 65 15.77 -3.24 31.40
N GLY A 66 16.87 -3.00 30.69
CA GLY A 66 18.09 -2.37 31.22
C GLY A 66 19.26 -3.30 31.49
N SER A 67 19.18 -4.59 31.11
CA SER A 67 20.33 -5.49 31.14
C SER A 67 21.32 -5.15 30.01
N PRO A 68 22.61 -5.53 30.13
CA PRO A 68 23.59 -5.31 29.08
C PRO A 68 23.18 -6.00 27.76
N HIS A 69 23.26 -5.29 26.65
CA HIS A 69 22.95 -5.81 25.32
C HIS A 69 24.01 -6.83 24.83
N ASP A 70 25.21 -6.72 25.34
CA ASP A 70 26.33 -7.61 25.01
C ASP A 70 26.02 -9.09 25.29
N GLU A 71 25.15 -9.40 26.26
CA GLU A 71 24.73 -10.78 26.53
C GLU A 71 23.92 -11.38 25.37
N LEU A 72 23.06 -10.59 24.73
CA LEU A 72 22.32 -11.02 23.55
C LEU A 72 23.28 -11.24 22.37
N VAL A 73 24.19 -10.29 22.13
CA VAL A 73 25.17 -10.37 21.03
C VAL A 73 26.06 -11.61 21.23
N ALA A 74 26.56 -11.85 22.43
CA ALA A 74 27.38 -13.02 22.74
C ALA A 74 26.62 -14.34 22.58
N ALA A 75 25.35 -14.39 22.96
CA ALA A 75 24.52 -15.57 22.81
C ALA A 75 24.25 -15.91 21.34
N VAL A 76 24.05 -14.88 20.49
CA VAL A 76 23.89 -15.03 19.04
C VAL A 76 25.18 -15.51 18.40
N ALA A 77 26.30 -14.85 18.68
CA ALA A 77 27.62 -15.19 18.11
C ALA A 77 28.09 -16.62 18.50
N ALA A 78 27.54 -17.20 19.56
CA ALA A 78 27.83 -18.57 19.97
C ALA A 78 27.04 -19.63 19.18
N LEU A 79 26.04 -19.26 18.40
CA LEU A 79 25.23 -20.20 17.60
C LEU A 79 26.01 -20.61 16.33
N PRO A 80 25.94 -21.89 15.91
CA PRO A 80 26.34 -22.30 14.57
C PRO A 80 25.47 -21.60 13.51
N ILE A 81 26.00 -21.35 12.32
CA ILE A 81 25.32 -20.58 11.26
C ILE A 81 23.95 -21.22 10.85
N GLU A 82 23.90 -22.55 10.81
CA GLU A 82 22.65 -23.27 10.52
C GLU A 82 21.60 -23.01 11.60
N ARG A 83 22.02 -22.91 12.85
CA ARG A 83 21.14 -22.63 14.00
C ARG A 83 20.72 -21.18 14.03
N GLU A 84 21.61 -20.23 13.71
CA GLU A 84 21.26 -18.82 13.50
C GLU A 84 20.15 -18.69 12.44
N ALA A 85 20.26 -19.40 11.32
CA ALA A 85 19.29 -19.39 10.24
C ALA A 85 17.91 -19.92 10.69
N SER A 86 17.88 -21.00 11.48
CA SER A 86 16.65 -21.59 12.01
C SER A 86 15.99 -20.69 13.06
N VAL A 87 16.76 -20.09 13.97
CA VAL A 87 16.27 -19.11 14.96
C VAL A 87 15.68 -17.87 14.25
N LEU A 88 16.37 -17.35 13.24
CA LEU A 88 15.92 -16.23 12.43
C LEU A 88 14.58 -16.54 11.75
N ARG A 89 14.44 -17.73 11.14
CA ARG A 89 13.17 -18.17 10.51
C ARG A 89 12.04 -18.27 11.52
N ALA A 90 12.31 -18.76 12.72
CA ALA A 90 11.30 -18.84 13.78
C ALA A 90 10.76 -17.44 14.14
N PHE A 91 11.63 -16.44 14.30
CA PHE A 91 11.20 -15.05 14.54
C PHE A 91 10.48 -14.45 13.34
N ALA A 92 10.95 -14.65 12.11
CA ALA A 92 10.30 -14.15 10.91
C ALA A 92 8.88 -14.71 10.77
N LEU A 93 8.72 -16.04 10.96
CA LEU A 93 7.41 -16.70 10.89
C LEU A 93 6.49 -16.25 12.03
N TYR A 94 7.01 -16.10 13.25
CA TYR A 94 6.24 -15.53 14.36
C TYR A 94 5.64 -14.17 13.99
N PHE A 95 6.42 -13.27 13.36
CA PHE A 95 5.91 -11.97 12.91
C PHE A 95 4.85 -12.08 11.82
N GLN A 96 5.02 -13.00 10.89
CA GLN A 96 4.00 -13.23 9.87
C GLN A 96 2.66 -13.62 10.51
N LEU A 97 2.68 -14.54 11.46
CA LEU A 97 1.50 -15.00 12.19
C LEU A 97 0.89 -13.90 13.08
N ALA A 98 1.72 -13.17 13.83
CA ALA A 98 1.27 -12.05 14.66
C ALA A 98 0.63 -10.94 13.80
N ASN A 99 1.19 -10.67 12.62
CA ASN A 99 0.63 -9.73 11.67
C ASN A 99 -0.78 -10.15 11.19
N VAL A 100 -1.00 -11.43 10.92
CA VAL A 100 -2.33 -11.95 10.55
C VAL A 100 -3.31 -11.81 11.71
N ALA A 101 -2.88 -12.13 12.94
CA ALA A 101 -3.72 -11.96 14.13
C ALA A 101 -4.13 -10.48 14.34
N GLU A 102 -3.19 -9.54 14.20
CA GLU A 102 -3.48 -8.11 14.29
C GLU A 102 -4.44 -7.64 13.20
N GLN A 103 -4.25 -8.11 11.95
CA GLN A 103 -5.13 -7.80 10.84
C GLN A 103 -6.55 -8.31 11.10
N GLN A 104 -6.68 -9.55 11.55
CA GLN A 104 -7.99 -10.13 11.91
C GLN A 104 -8.62 -9.40 13.09
N HIS A 105 -7.83 -8.99 14.08
CA HIS A 105 -8.34 -8.19 15.20
C HIS A 105 -8.91 -6.83 14.75
N ARG A 106 -8.27 -6.15 13.81
CA ARG A 106 -8.79 -4.90 13.22
C ARG A 106 -10.15 -5.11 12.54
N VAL A 107 -10.31 -6.22 11.81
CA VAL A 107 -11.61 -6.61 11.20
C VAL A 107 -12.66 -6.89 12.29
N ARG A 108 -12.28 -7.62 13.36
CA ARG A 108 -13.14 -7.91 14.52
C ARG A 108 -13.62 -6.64 15.19
N ARG A 109 -12.73 -5.69 15.50
CA ARG A 109 -13.06 -4.40 16.10
C ARG A 109 -14.07 -3.62 15.25
N ARG A 110 -13.95 -3.66 13.94
CA ARG A 110 -14.93 -3.03 13.04
C ARG A 110 -16.32 -3.64 13.18
N ARG A 111 -16.42 -4.97 13.22
CA ARG A 111 -17.68 -5.69 13.44
C ARG A 111 -18.31 -5.36 14.80
N GLU A 112 -17.49 -5.19 15.82
CA GLU A 112 -17.95 -4.76 17.15
C GLU A 112 -18.56 -3.36 17.11
N TYR A 113 -17.93 -2.38 16.47
CA TYR A 113 -18.49 -1.05 16.29
C TYR A 113 -19.85 -1.10 15.57
N GLU A 114 -19.97 -1.92 14.53
CA GLU A 114 -21.24 -2.11 13.81
C GLU A 114 -22.33 -2.72 14.71
N ARG A 115 -21.98 -3.73 15.54
CA ARG A 115 -22.91 -4.35 16.51
C ARG A 115 -23.36 -3.38 17.60
N GLU A 116 -22.44 -2.55 18.08
CA GLU A 116 -22.71 -1.54 19.10
C GLU A 116 -23.35 -0.26 18.53
N GLN A 117 -23.59 -0.21 17.22
CA GLN A 117 -24.10 0.97 16.50
C GLN A 117 -23.27 2.24 16.73
N ARG A 118 -21.97 2.07 16.97
CA ARG A 118 -21.02 3.17 17.11
C ARG A 118 -20.46 3.55 15.75
N VAL A 119 -20.39 4.85 15.48
CA VAL A 119 -19.77 5.38 14.25
C VAL A 119 -18.24 5.38 14.42
N PRO A 120 -17.50 4.55 13.68
CA PRO A 120 -16.06 4.58 13.75
C PRO A 120 -15.50 5.86 13.10
N ARG A 121 -14.46 6.43 13.66
CA ARG A 121 -13.66 7.45 12.99
C ARG A 121 -13.17 6.91 11.63
N GLU A 122 -13.02 7.76 10.64
CA GLU A 122 -12.55 7.43 9.27
C GLU A 122 -13.56 6.60 8.45
N SER A 123 -14.82 6.47 8.91
CA SER A 123 -15.87 5.80 8.16
C SER A 123 -16.63 6.78 7.26
N LEU A 124 -17.36 6.25 6.25
CA LEU A 124 -18.29 7.05 5.46
C LEU A 124 -19.35 7.70 6.34
N ALA A 125 -19.85 6.99 7.35
CA ALA A 125 -20.86 7.52 8.28
C ALA A 125 -20.34 8.74 9.06
N ASP A 126 -19.07 8.70 9.52
CA ASP A 126 -18.39 9.83 10.17
C ASP A 126 -18.22 11.01 9.21
N ALA A 127 -17.79 10.74 7.97
CA ALA A 127 -17.64 11.76 6.95
C ALA A 127 -18.99 12.41 6.60
N PHE A 128 -20.04 11.62 6.42
CA PHE A 128 -21.39 12.14 6.12
C PHE A 128 -21.94 13.00 7.25
N ALA A 129 -21.70 12.63 8.51
CA ALA A 129 -22.11 13.45 9.65
C ALA A 129 -21.37 14.81 9.67
N LYS A 130 -20.08 14.84 9.35
CA LYS A 130 -19.29 16.07 9.26
C LYS A 130 -19.68 16.96 8.08
N LEU A 131 -20.20 16.37 7.00
CA LEU A 131 -20.63 17.05 5.78
C LEU A 131 -22.14 17.32 5.75
N ASP A 132 -22.83 17.20 6.88
CA ASP A 132 -24.25 17.50 6.93
C ASP A 132 -24.54 18.96 6.53
N GLY A 133 -25.59 19.13 5.70
CA GLY A 133 -25.96 20.43 5.12
C GLY A 133 -25.20 20.81 3.82
N ILE A 134 -24.21 20.04 3.38
CA ILE A 134 -23.56 20.24 2.07
C ILE A 134 -24.46 19.64 0.97
N PRO A 135 -24.77 20.40 -0.12
CA PRO A 135 -25.54 19.87 -1.23
C PRO A 135 -24.90 18.65 -1.88
N GLN A 136 -25.68 17.61 -2.11
CA GLN A 136 -25.23 16.36 -2.73
C GLN A 136 -24.50 16.59 -4.06
N GLN A 137 -25.03 17.45 -4.93
CA GLN A 137 -24.44 17.76 -6.23
C GLN A 137 -23.01 18.30 -6.13
N VAL A 138 -22.67 19.07 -5.09
CA VAL A 138 -21.32 19.60 -4.89
C VAL A 138 -20.33 18.46 -4.64
N LEU A 139 -20.72 17.49 -3.81
CA LEU A 139 -19.88 16.34 -3.50
C LEU A 139 -19.75 15.41 -4.70
N GLU A 140 -20.84 15.13 -5.42
CA GLU A 140 -20.84 14.27 -6.62
C GLU A 140 -19.93 14.81 -7.73
N GLN A 141 -19.89 16.12 -7.93
CA GLN A 141 -19.09 16.77 -8.95
C GLN A 141 -17.60 16.86 -8.57
N ARG A 142 -17.30 17.00 -7.29
CA ARG A 142 -15.92 17.20 -6.81
C ARG A 142 -15.19 15.93 -6.48
N VAL A 143 -15.88 14.92 -5.92
CA VAL A 143 -15.22 13.73 -5.35
C VAL A 143 -14.79 12.75 -6.44
N SER A 144 -13.48 12.58 -6.56
CA SER A 144 -12.87 11.57 -7.43
C SER A 144 -11.60 11.05 -6.78
N LEU A 145 -11.59 9.77 -6.45
CA LEU A 145 -10.44 9.08 -5.87
C LEU A 145 -9.96 7.99 -6.83
N ARG A 146 -8.69 8.05 -7.23
CA ARG A 146 -8.03 6.97 -7.97
C ARG A 146 -6.87 6.42 -7.17
N LEU A 147 -6.94 5.12 -6.85
CA LEU A 147 -5.87 4.40 -6.18
C LEU A 147 -5.05 3.63 -7.21
N VAL A 148 -3.75 3.91 -7.29
CA VAL A 148 -2.84 3.36 -8.30
C VAL A 148 -1.90 2.35 -7.65
N LEU A 149 -2.07 1.07 -7.97
CA LEU A 149 -1.24 -0.01 -7.44
C LEU A 149 0.10 -0.03 -8.17
N THR A 150 1.19 -0.10 -7.41
CA THR A 150 2.54 -0.18 -7.95
C THR A 150 3.22 -1.48 -7.53
N ALA A 151 4.08 -2.04 -8.40
CA ALA A 151 5.02 -3.06 -7.97
C ALA A 151 6.10 -2.43 -7.09
N HIS A 152 6.53 -3.17 -6.07
CA HIS A 152 7.58 -2.69 -5.19
C HIS A 152 8.72 -3.70 -5.06
N PRO A 153 9.97 -3.25 -5.18
CA PRO A 153 11.10 -4.14 -5.15
C PRO A 153 11.39 -4.74 -3.77
N THR A 154 10.73 -4.28 -2.70
CA THR A 154 10.86 -4.85 -1.34
C THR A 154 9.69 -5.75 -0.93
N GLU A 155 8.67 -5.97 -1.79
CA GLU A 155 7.62 -6.96 -1.56
C GLU A 155 8.17 -8.36 -1.87
N ALA A 156 8.90 -8.90 -0.90
CA ALA A 156 9.50 -10.23 -1.00
C ALA A 156 8.47 -11.36 -0.86
N THR A 157 7.26 -11.06 -0.36
CA THR A 157 6.28 -12.07 0.02
C THR A 157 5.79 -12.85 -1.21
N ARG A 158 5.98 -14.16 -1.19
CA ARG A 158 5.48 -15.04 -2.25
C ARG A 158 3.95 -15.14 -2.18
N ARG A 159 3.30 -15.29 -3.34
CA ARG A 159 1.84 -15.49 -3.39
C ARG A 159 1.38 -16.68 -2.52
N THR A 160 2.13 -17.77 -2.51
CA THR A 160 1.83 -18.94 -1.66
C THR A 160 1.81 -18.60 -0.18
N VAL A 161 2.71 -17.70 0.28
CA VAL A 161 2.72 -17.20 1.66
C VAL A 161 1.49 -16.31 1.91
N LEU A 162 1.13 -15.41 0.98
CA LEU A 162 -0.07 -14.59 1.10
C LEU A 162 -1.35 -15.43 1.15
N GLU A 163 -1.43 -16.48 0.34
CA GLU A 163 -2.56 -17.44 0.35
C GLU A 163 -2.65 -18.19 1.68
N SER A 164 -1.52 -18.65 2.23
CA SER A 164 -1.47 -19.27 3.56
C SER A 164 -1.88 -18.29 4.67
N GLN A 165 -1.35 -17.08 4.67
CA GLN A 165 -1.75 -16.03 5.61
C GLN A 165 -3.25 -15.72 5.55
N ARG A 166 -3.83 -15.70 4.34
CA ARG A 166 -5.27 -15.51 4.16
C ARG A 166 -6.08 -16.68 4.76
N ARG A 167 -5.63 -17.92 4.57
CA ARG A 167 -6.28 -19.10 5.20
C ARG A 167 -6.18 -19.06 6.71
N VAL A 168 -5.01 -18.75 7.27
CA VAL A 168 -4.85 -18.54 8.72
C VAL A 168 -5.81 -17.45 9.21
N GLY A 169 -5.91 -16.32 8.50
CA GLY A 169 -6.85 -15.25 8.85
C GLY A 169 -8.32 -15.69 8.82
N ALA A 170 -8.70 -16.54 7.85
CA ALA A 170 -10.05 -17.10 7.76
C ALA A 170 -10.35 -18.09 8.92
N LEU A 171 -9.39 -18.93 9.28
CA LEU A 171 -9.52 -19.85 10.42
C LEU A 171 -9.64 -19.11 11.76
N LEU A 172 -8.85 -18.04 11.96
CA LEU A 172 -8.99 -17.18 13.13
C LEU A 172 -10.37 -16.47 13.16
N ALA A 173 -10.90 -16.07 11.99
CA ALA A 173 -12.22 -15.48 11.90
C ALA A 173 -13.34 -16.48 12.25
N GLU A 174 -13.14 -17.75 11.93
CA GLU A 174 -14.07 -18.85 12.28
C GLU A 174 -14.07 -19.09 13.79
N LEU A 175 -12.91 -19.04 14.45
CA LEU A 175 -12.80 -19.16 15.93
C LEU A 175 -13.50 -18.03 16.69
N ASP A 176 -13.87 -16.94 16.05
CA ASP A 176 -14.66 -15.86 16.65
C ASP A 176 -16.15 -16.20 16.81
N ASP A 177 -16.63 -17.26 16.16
CA ASP A 177 -18.01 -17.72 16.38
C ASP A 177 -18.09 -18.54 17.68
N GLU A 178 -18.78 -17.99 18.68
CA GLU A 178 -19.02 -18.67 19.96
C GLU A 178 -19.85 -19.96 19.83
N ARG A 179 -20.56 -20.12 18.72
CA ARG A 179 -21.40 -21.28 18.42
C ARG A 179 -20.63 -22.40 17.73
N LEU A 180 -19.34 -22.20 17.46
CA LEU A 180 -18.51 -23.21 16.79
C LEU A 180 -18.48 -24.52 17.62
N ALA A 181 -18.84 -25.62 16.96
CA ALA A 181 -18.84 -26.93 17.59
C ALA A 181 -17.44 -27.31 18.09
N PRO A 182 -17.30 -27.99 19.23
CA PRO A 182 -15.99 -28.41 19.77
C PRO A 182 -15.16 -29.21 18.74
N SER A 183 -15.77 -30.16 18.00
CA SER A 183 -15.10 -30.93 16.96
C SER A 183 -14.53 -30.02 15.85
N ARG A 184 -15.30 -29.01 15.41
CA ARG A 184 -14.81 -28.07 14.40
C ARG A 184 -13.68 -27.19 14.93
N ARG A 185 -13.70 -26.84 16.22
CA ARG A 185 -12.60 -26.12 16.87
C ARG A 185 -11.30 -26.93 16.86
N GLU A 186 -11.35 -28.23 17.14
CA GLU A 186 -10.21 -29.15 17.05
C GLU A 186 -9.69 -29.28 15.61
N GLU A 187 -10.60 -29.34 14.63
CA GLU A 187 -10.23 -29.32 13.23
C GLU A 187 -9.51 -28.03 12.83
N VAL A 188 -10.02 -26.87 13.27
CA VAL A 188 -9.39 -25.56 13.01
C VAL A 188 -7.98 -25.49 13.60
N ASP A 189 -7.77 -26.01 14.82
CA ASP A 189 -6.43 -26.07 15.42
C ASP A 189 -5.48 -26.95 14.58
N THR A 190 -5.99 -28.06 14.04
CA THR A 190 -5.22 -28.95 13.16
C THR A 190 -4.89 -28.27 11.82
N GLU A 191 -5.86 -27.57 11.23
CA GLU A 191 -5.67 -26.83 9.99
C GLU A 191 -4.67 -25.68 10.17
N LEU A 192 -4.74 -24.94 11.31
CA LEU A 192 -3.76 -23.92 11.64
C LEU A 192 -2.34 -24.49 11.79
N ALA A 193 -2.19 -25.63 12.49
CA ALA A 193 -0.90 -26.29 12.62
C ALA A 193 -0.34 -26.71 11.24
N ALA A 194 -1.18 -27.23 10.35
CA ALA A 194 -0.80 -27.59 9.00
C ALA A 194 -0.34 -26.38 8.17
N GLU A 195 -1.03 -25.22 8.26
CA GLU A 195 -0.62 -23.98 7.59
C GLU A 195 0.72 -23.46 8.13
N ILE A 196 0.94 -23.52 9.45
CA ILE A 196 2.21 -23.10 10.06
C ILE A 196 3.35 -24.05 9.64
N THR A 197 3.11 -25.36 9.61
CA THR A 197 4.08 -26.35 9.10
C THR A 197 4.44 -26.06 7.65
N MET A 198 3.44 -25.78 6.81
CA MET A 198 3.65 -25.44 5.41
C MET A 198 4.48 -24.15 5.26
N LEU A 199 4.18 -23.11 6.05
CA LEU A 199 4.98 -21.88 6.09
C LEU A 199 6.41 -22.15 6.54
N TRP A 200 6.64 -23.04 7.53
CA TRP A 200 7.97 -23.44 7.97
C TRP A 200 8.75 -24.16 6.86
N GLN A 201 8.11 -24.97 6.06
CA GLN A 201 8.73 -25.71 4.95
C GLN A 201 8.88 -24.90 3.66
N MET A 202 8.28 -23.70 3.58
CA MET A 202 8.45 -22.82 2.42
C MET A 202 9.78 -22.07 2.48
N ASP A 203 10.45 -21.93 1.35
CA ASP A 203 11.57 -21.02 1.23
C ASP A 203 11.06 -19.58 1.12
N GLU A 204 11.44 -18.71 2.06
CA GLU A 204 11.02 -17.31 2.12
C GLU A 204 11.72 -16.47 1.04
N VAL A 205 12.96 -16.80 0.71
CA VAL A 205 13.77 -16.09 -0.27
C VAL A 205 13.53 -16.66 -1.67
N ARG A 206 13.32 -15.80 -2.65
CA ARG A 206 13.16 -16.21 -4.04
C ARG A 206 14.50 -16.62 -4.64
N SER A 207 14.58 -17.84 -5.17
CA SER A 207 15.78 -18.32 -5.89
C SER A 207 16.00 -17.63 -7.23
N ARG A 208 14.99 -16.99 -7.79
CA ARG A 208 15.04 -16.28 -9.07
C ARG A 208 14.37 -14.91 -8.95
N ARG A 209 14.96 -13.93 -9.64
CA ARG A 209 14.36 -12.59 -9.76
C ARG A 209 13.00 -12.68 -10.46
N PRO A 210 11.93 -12.07 -9.91
CA PRO A 210 10.62 -12.07 -10.56
C PRO A 210 10.71 -11.27 -11.87
N ARG A 211 9.94 -11.71 -12.86
CA ARG A 211 9.73 -10.97 -14.10
C ARG A 211 8.55 -10.00 -13.89
N VAL A 212 8.45 -8.98 -14.74
CA VAL A 212 7.30 -8.04 -14.73
C VAL A 212 5.95 -8.78 -14.81
N VAL A 213 5.88 -9.87 -15.57
CA VAL A 213 4.67 -10.72 -15.67
C VAL A 213 4.29 -11.36 -14.33
N ASP A 214 5.26 -11.68 -13.48
CA ASP A 214 5.00 -12.25 -12.16
C ASP A 214 4.48 -11.16 -11.20
N GLU A 215 4.96 -9.92 -11.34
CA GLU A 215 4.44 -8.75 -10.63
C GLU A 215 3.00 -8.41 -11.07
N ILE A 216 2.69 -8.47 -12.38
CA ILE A 216 1.33 -8.30 -12.91
C ILE A 216 0.38 -9.34 -12.27
N ARG A 217 0.77 -10.63 -12.24
CA ARG A 217 -0.03 -11.68 -11.60
C ARG A 217 -0.27 -11.43 -10.13
N ASN A 218 0.74 -10.92 -9.43
CA ASN A 218 0.65 -10.61 -8.01
C ASN A 218 -0.30 -9.43 -7.75
N GLY A 219 -0.20 -8.35 -8.54
CA GLY A 219 -1.13 -7.22 -8.47
C GLY A 219 -2.59 -7.63 -8.73
N HIS A 220 -2.83 -8.45 -9.75
CA HIS A 220 -4.16 -8.94 -10.10
C HIS A 220 -4.78 -9.84 -9.02
N TRP A 221 -3.96 -10.60 -8.28
CA TRP A 221 -4.41 -11.42 -7.16
C TRP A 221 -5.13 -10.60 -6.08
N PHE A 222 -4.65 -9.39 -5.75
CA PHE A 222 -5.33 -8.54 -4.77
C PHE A 222 -6.70 -8.06 -5.26
N PHE A 223 -6.84 -7.81 -6.55
CA PHE A 223 -8.16 -7.52 -7.12
C PHE A 223 -9.11 -8.70 -6.95
N GLU A 224 -8.67 -9.88 -7.37
CA GLU A 224 -9.48 -11.10 -7.33
C GLU A 224 -9.88 -11.51 -5.91
N GLN A 225 -8.95 -11.42 -4.94
CA GLN A 225 -9.18 -11.92 -3.60
C GLN A 225 -9.90 -10.93 -2.67
N SER A 226 -9.83 -9.62 -2.94
CA SER A 226 -10.36 -8.64 -2.00
C SER A 226 -10.95 -7.37 -2.62
N LEU A 227 -10.26 -6.72 -3.58
CA LEU A 227 -10.63 -5.38 -4.03
C LEU A 227 -11.94 -5.35 -4.82
N LEU A 228 -12.23 -6.36 -5.67
CA LEU A 228 -13.47 -6.43 -6.46
C LEU A 228 -14.71 -6.40 -5.56
N ASP A 229 -14.71 -7.16 -4.49
CA ASP A 229 -15.85 -7.26 -3.58
C ASP A 229 -15.88 -6.10 -2.56
N ALA A 230 -14.71 -5.66 -2.09
CA ALA A 230 -14.61 -4.54 -1.15
C ALA A 230 -15.08 -3.22 -1.78
N ALA A 231 -14.67 -2.95 -3.03
CA ALA A 231 -15.05 -1.73 -3.75
C ALA A 231 -16.54 -1.72 -4.10
N GLU A 232 -17.10 -2.86 -4.51
CA GLU A 232 -18.55 -2.99 -4.76
C GLU A 232 -19.37 -2.68 -3.49
N ARG A 233 -18.98 -3.28 -2.36
CA ARG A 233 -19.63 -3.01 -1.08
C ARG A 233 -19.51 -1.55 -0.66
N LEU A 234 -18.36 -0.91 -0.89
CA LEU A 234 -18.15 0.50 -0.60
C LEU A 234 -19.03 1.39 -1.47
N LEU A 235 -19.13 1.12 -2.78
CA LEU A 235 -20.00 1.86 -3.68
C LEU A 235 -21.47 1.71 -3.29
N ARG A 236 -21.90 0.53 -2.86
CA ARG A 236 -23.23 0.31 -2.30
C ARG A 236 -23.47 1.17 -1.05
N ALA A 237 -22.52 1.19 -0.11
CA ALA A 237 -22.62 2.02 1.10
C ALA A 237 -22.64 3.52 0.77
N TYR A 238 -21.84 3.97 -0.19
CA TYR A 238 -21.82 5.35 -0.69
C TYR A 238 -23.19 5.74 -1.28
N ARG A 239 -23.79 4.87 -2.10
CA ARG A 239 -25.09 5.11 -2.75
C ARG A 239 -26.30 5.08 -1.81
N HIS A 240 -26.16 4.54 -0.60
CA HIS A 240 -27.20 4.72 0.41
C HIS A 240 -27.43 6.19 0.79
N ARG A 241 -26.40 7.05 0.63
CA ARG A 241 -26.51 8.49 0.87
C ARG A 241 -26.66 9.28 -0.42
N PHE A 242 -26.06 8.82 -1.51
CA PHE A 242 -25.97 9.47 -2.82
C PHE A 242 -26.59 8.54 -3.88
N ASP A 243 -27.93 8.44 -3.88
CA ASP A 243 -28.63 7.55 -4.81
C ASP A 243 -28.39 7.99 -6.27
N GLY A 244 -28.05 7.02 -7.12
CA GLY A 244 -27.77 7.27 -8.54
C GLY A 244 -26.45 7.99 -8.83
N ALA A 245 -25.68 8.41 -7.83
CA ALA A 245 -24.39 9.09 -8.05
C ALA A 245 -23.38 8.19 -8.78
N PRO A 246 -22.51 8.78 -9.65
CA PRO A 246 -21.41 8.05 -10.26
C PRO A 246 -20.44 7.53 -9.21
N ALA A 247 -19.74 6.43 -9.51
CA ALA A 247 -18.77 5.88 -8.59
C ALA A 247 -17.60 6.85 -8.38
N PRO A 248 -17.36 7.28 -7.11
CA PRO A 248 -16.28 8.23 -6.81
C PRO A 248 -14.90 7.58 -6.75
N LEU A 249 -14.83 6.24 -6.77
CA LEU A 249 -13.61 5.44 -6.67
C LEU A 249 -13.29 4.81 -8.02
N ARG A 250 -12.02 4.84 -8.40
CA ARG A 250 -11.44 4.15 -9.56
C ARG A 250 -10.09 3.55 -9.18
N PHE A 251 -9.63 2.58 -9.96
CA PHE A 251 -8.34 1.95 -9.79
C PHE A 251 -7.42 2.22 -10.97
N GLY A 252 -6.13 2.38 -10.67
CA GLY A 252 -5.05 2.42 -11.63
C GLY A 252 -3.95 1.44 -11.27
N THR A 253 -2.98 1.27 -12.17
CA THR A 253 -1.78 0.47 -11.92
C THR A 253 -0.61 0.97 -12.76
N TRP A 254 0.60 0.81 -12.23
CA TRP A 254 1.86 0.98 -12.99
C TRP A 254 2.47 -0.36 -13.38
N ILE A 255 1.92 -1.47 -12.84
CA ILE A 255 2.52 -2.79 -12.99
C ILE A 255 2.41 -3.24 -14.44
N GLY A 256 3.54 -3.28 -15.13
CA GLY A 256 3.63 -3.56 -16.57
C GLY A 256 3.85 -2.33 -17.44
N GLY A 257 3.54 -1.11 -16.94
CA GLY A 257 3.68 0.16 -17.66
C GLY A 257 4.87 1.02 -17.22
N ASP A 258 5.61 0.66 -16.17
CA ASP A 258 6.69 1.45 -15.63
C ASP A 258 8.04 1.12 -16.27
N ALA A 259 8.41 1.89 -17.30
CA ALA A 259 9.68 1.76 -18.02
C ALA A 259 10.81 2.66 -17.46
N ASP A 260 10.53 3.55 -16.48
CA ASP A 260 11.55 4.42 -15.92
C ASP A 260 12.66 3.60 -15.25
N GLY A 261 13.80 3.51 -15.95
CA GLY A 261 14.97 2.75 -15.54
C GLY A 261 14.70 1.25 -15.25
N ASN A 262 13.64 0.67 -15.82
CA ASN A 262 13.38 -0.76 -15.77
C ASN A 262 13.57 -1.39 -17.17
N PRO A 263 14.71 -2.04 -17.44
CA PRO A 263 14.98 -2.64 -18.74
C PRO A 263 14.06 -3.81 -19.07
N ASN A 264 13.32 -4.33 -18.08
CA ASN A 264 12.42 -5.48 -18.21
C ASN A 264 10.96 -5.08 -18.49
N ALA A 265 10.63 -3.78 -18.44
CA ALA A 265 9.32 -3.24 -18.85
C ALA A 265 9.39 -2.75 -20.30
N GLY A 266 8.40 -3.10 -21.10
CA GLY A 266 8.36 -2.77 -22.52
C GLY A 266 6.98 -3.04 -23.14
N PRO A 267 6.90 -3.00 -24.49
CA PRO A 267 5.66 -3.24 -25.24
C PRO A 267 4.88 -4.48 -24.81
N ASP A 268 5.60 -5.60 -24.64
CA ASP A 268 4.98 -6.89 -24.29
C ASP A 268 4.36 -6.86 -22.88
N THR A 269 4.96 -6.13 -21.94
CA THR A 269 4.44 -6.04 -20.57
C THR A 269 3.20 -5.16 -20.49
N VAL A 270 3.08 -4.12 -21.32
CA VAL A 270 1.86 -3.31 -21.47
C VAL A 270 0.72 -4.19 -21.97
N ALA A 271 0.95 -4.91 -23.07
CA ALA A 271 -0.04 -5.80 -23.65
C ALA A 271 -0.49 -6.89 -22.65
N GLU A 272 0.48 -7.53 -21.98
CA GLU A 272 0.21 -8.59 -21.02
C GLU A 272 -0.60 -8.09 -19.79
N ALA A 273 -0.31 -6.88 -19.28
CA ALA A 273 -1.04 -6.29 -18.16
C ALA A 273 -2.53 -6.09 -18.51
N LEU A 274 -2.80 -5.51 -19.67
CA LEU A 274 -4.16 -5.24 -20.12
C LEU A 274 -4.94 -6.51 -20.46
N GLU A 275 -4.31 -7.44 -21.20
CA GLU A 275 -4.95 -8.71 -21.57
C GLU A 275 -5.29 -9.58 -20.34
N ARG A 276 -4.40 -9.63 -19.35
CA ARG A 276 -4.67 -10.37 -18.11
C ARG A 276 -5.77 -9.73 -17.29
N GLY A 277 -5.79 -8.38 -17.19
CA GLY A 277 -6.85 -7.66 -16.49
C GLY A 277 -8.21 -7.93 -17.15
N ARG A 278 -8.29 -7.82 -18.49
CA ARG A 278 -9.49 -8.12 -19.26
C ARG A 278 -9.96 -9.58 -19.06
N ARG A 279 -9.03 -10.53 -19.13
CA ARG A 279 -9.34 -11.95 -18.92
C ARG A 279 -9.86 -12.26 -17.53
N LEU A 280 -9.26 -11.64 -16.49
CA LEU A 280 -9.71 -11.82 -15.11
C LEU A 280 -11.15 -11.35 -14.94
N LEU A 281 -11.47 -10.14 -15.39
CA LEU A 281 -12.83 -9.59 -15.29
C LEU A 281 -13.83 -10.36 -16.13
N ARG A 282 -13.48 -10.71 -17.36
CA ARG A 282 -14.33 -11.52 -18.22
C ARG A 282 -14.72 -12.85 -17.56
N ASN A 283 -13.76 -13.55 -16.98
CA ASN A 283 -14.04 -14.79 -16.25
C ASN A 283 -14.94 -14.54 -15.04
N ARG A 284 -14.66 -13.50 -14.25
CA ARG A 284 -15.48 -13.10 -13.09
C ARG A 284 -16.91 -12.78 -13.52
N TYR A 285 -17.09 -11.93 -14.51
CA TYR A 285 -18.42 -11.53 -15.00
C TYR A 285 -19.17 -12.71 -15.63
N ARG A 286 -18.48 -13.58 -16.36
CA ARG A 286 -19.06 -14.79 -16.91
C ARG A 286 -19.63 -15.69 -15.81
N ASP A 287 -18.88 -15.90 -14.73
CA ASP A 287 -19.32 -16.72 -13.61
C ASP A 287 -20.49 -16.07 -12.84
N GLU A 288 -20.49 -14.73 -12.68
CA GLU A 288 -21.60 -13.99 -12.08
C GLU A 288 -22.86 -14.01 -12.95
N VAL A 289 -22.72 -13.83 -14.26
CA VAL A 289 -23.87 -13.95 -15.20
C VAL A 289 -24.46 -15.36 -15.17
N ARG A 290 -23.62 -16.39 -15.09
CA ARG A 290 -24.07 -17.78 -14.91
C ARG A 290 -24.85 -17.95 -13.60
N ALA A 291 -24.35 -17.38 -12.50
CA ALA A 291 -25.03 -17.43 -11.20
C ALA A 291 -26.38 -16.68 -11.25
N LEU A 292 -26.42 -15.52 -11.92
CA LEU A 292 -27.68 -14.78 -12.16
C LEU A 292 -28.68 -15.59 -12.99
N ALA A 293 -28.24 -16.23 -14.06
CA ALA A 293 -29.09 -17.10 -14.89
C ALA A 293 -29.65 -18.28 -14.10
N ALA A 294 -28.88 -18.83 -13.15
CA ALA A 294 -29.36 -19.87 -12.26
C ALA A 294 -30.40 -19.36 -11.22
N ALA A 295 -30.26 -18.10 -10.78
CA ALA A 295 -31.07 -17.51 -9.72
C ALA A 295 -32.38 -16.87 -10.23
N ILE A 296 -32.38 -16.28 -11.45
CA ILE A 296 -33.52 -15.54 -11.99
C ILE A 296 -34.36 -16.46 -12.88
N GLY A 297 -35.39 -17.09 -12.30
CA GLY A 297 -36.34 -17.94 -12.99
C GLY A 297 -37.71 -17.27 -13.12
N VAL A 298 -37.76 -16.00 -13.54
CA VAL A 298 -39.02 -15.25 -13.73
C VAL A 298 -39.69 -15.73 -15.01
N SER A 299 -40.90 -16.29 -14.86
CA SER A 299 -41.69 -16.83 -16.01
C SER A 299 -42.60 -15.76 -16.60
N SER A 300 -42.56 -15.62 -17.92
CA SER A 300 -43.43 -14.76 -18.72
C SER A 300 -44.92 -15.17 -18.63
N ARG A 301 -45.20 -16.41 -18.23
CA ARG A 301 -46.58 -16.87 -17.98
C ARG A 301 -47.21 -16.29 -16.71
N LEU A 302 -46.38 -15.86 -15.76
CA LEU A 302 -46.83 -15.35 -14.46
C LEU A 302 -46.63 -13.85 -14.31
N THR A 303 -45.61 -13.30 -14.95
CA THR A 303 -45.20 -11.90 -14.88
C THR A 303 -44.93 -11.38 -16.28
N PRO A 304 -45.55 -10.31 -16.73
CA PRO A 304 -45.26 -9.74 -18.04
C PRO A 304 -43.80 -9.31 -18.13
N VAL A 305 -43.28 -9.23 -19.34
CA VAL A 305 -41.94 -8.69 -19.66
C VAL A 305 -42.11 -7.63 -20.75
N ASP A 306 -41.18 -6.70 -20.80
CA ASP A 306 -41.17 -5.61 -21.75
C ASP A 306 -40.81 -6.08 -23.17
N ASP A 307 -41.43 -5.46 -24.17
CA ASP A 307 -41.13 -5.73 -25.59
C ASP A 307 -39.64 -5.48 -25.91
N GLU A 308 -39.02 -4.48 -25.26
CA GLU A 308 -37.61 -4.16 -25.43
C GLU A 308 -36.70 -5.37 -25.05
N LEU A 309 -37.04 -6.12 -24.00
CA LEU A 309 -36.30 -7.33 -23.62
C LEU A 309 -36.48 -8.43 -24.65
N VAL A 310 -37.73 -8.62 -25.13
CA VAL A 310 -38.06 -9.64 -26.18
C VAL A 310 -37.30 -9.34 -27.48
N GLU A 311 -37.35 -8.07 -27.94
CA GLU A 311 -36.61 -7.63 -29.12
C GLU A 311 -35.10 -7.77 -28.96
N SER A 312 -34.58 -7.51 -27.75
CA SER A 312 -33.16 -7.69 -27.47
C SER A 312 -32.72 -9.16 -27.56
N ILE A 313 -33.55 -10.08 -27.07
CA ILE A 313 -33.30 -11.53 -27.22
C ILE A 313 -33.33 -11.94 -28.69
N ALA A 314 -34.30 -11.45 -29.45
CA ALA A 314 -34.40 -11.74 -30.89
C ALA A 314 -33.16 -11.23 -31.67
N ARG A 315 -32.60 -10.05 -31.29
CA ARG A 315 -31.32 -9.58 -31.84
C ARG A 315 -30.15 -10.49 -31.45
N ASP A 316 -30.08 -10.93 -30.19
CA ASP A 316 -29.06 -11.87 -29.73
C ASP A 316 -29.07 -13.19 -30.51
N GLU A 317 -30.28 -13.71 -30.80
CA GLU A 317 -30.46 -14.93 -31.62
C GLU A 317 -29.95 -14.75 -33.06
N GLN A 318 -30.15 -13.56 -33.63
CA GLN A 318 -29.64 -13.23 -34.96
C GLN A 318 -28.11 -13.03 -34.98
N GLU A 319 -27.55 -12.41 -33.94
CA GLU A 319 -26.11 -12.17 -33.82
C GLU A 319 -25.33 -13.45 -33.48
N LEU A 320 -25.96 -14.42 -32.77
CA LEU A 320 -25.37 -15.68 -32.32
C LEU A 320 -26.16 -16.91 -32.78
N PRO A 321 -26.36 -17.12 -34.10
CA PRO A 321 -27.30 -18.12 -34.65
C PRO A 321 -26.92 -19.55 -34.28
N GLU A 322 -25.64 -19.90 -34.21
CA GLU A 322 -25.17 -21.22 -33.80
C GLU A 322 -25.52 -21.54 -32.35
N TYR A 323 -25.35 -20.53 -31.48
CA TYR A 323 -25.71 -20.65 -30.06
C TYR A 323 -27.23 -20.70 -29.88
N ALA A 324 -27.96 -19.88 -30.59
CA ALA A 324 -29.41 -19.89 -30.59
C ALA A 324 -29.98 -21.27 -30.99
N ALA A 325 -29.41 -21.89 -32.04
CA ALA A 325 -29.75 -23.26 -32.48
C ALA A 325 -29.41 -24.31 -31.40
N ALA A 326 -28.29 -24.14 -30.72
CA ALA A 326 -27.88 -25.08 -29.65
C ALA A 326 -28.75 -24.96 -28.39
N VAL A 327 -29.21 -23.76 -28.04
CA VAL A 327 -30.12 -23.50 -26.89
C VAL A 327 -31.54 -23.94 -27.24
N GLY A 328 -31.99 -23.82 -28.50
CA GLY A 328 -33.34 -24.19 -28.95
C GLY A 328 -34.40 -23.48 -28.10
N ASP A 329 -35.42 -24.22 -27.66
CA ASP A 329 -36.53 -23.72 -26.86
C ASP A 329 -36.23 -23.62 -25.35
N GLN A 330 -34.98 -23.84 -24.95
CA GLN A 330 -34.63 -23.74 -23.54
C GLN A 330 -34.84 -22.30 -23.02
N ASN A 331 -35.54 -22.21 -21.86
CA ASN A 331 -35.86 -20.94 -21.19
C ASN A 331 -36.74 -19.98 -22.05
N GLU A 332 -37.56 -20.50 -23.00
CA GLU A 332 -38.48 -19.68 -23.80
C GLU A 332 -39.44 -18.91 -22.88
N ASP A 333 -40.00 -19.54 -21.86
CA ASP A 333 -40.87 -18.92 -20.86
C ASP A 333 -40.11 -18.14 -19.77
N GLU A 334 -38.79 -18.13 -19.77
CA GLU A 334 -37.93 -17.43 -18.79
C GLU A 334 -37.00 -16.41 -19.48
N PRO A 335 -37.52 -15.32 -20.04
CA PRO A 335 -36.79 -14.41 -20.93
C PRO A 335 -35.56 -13.77 -20.30
N TYR A 336 -35.58 -13.46 -18.98
CA TYR A 336 -34.38 -12.98 -18.28
C TYR A 336 -33.25 -13.98 -18.28
N ARG A 337 -33.56 -15.28 -18.04
CA ARG A 337 -32.57 -16.36 -18.08
C ARG A 337 -32.05 -16.57 -19.50
N ARG A 338 -32.93 -16.48 -20.50
CA ARG A 338 -32.56 -16.57 -21.91
C ARG A 338 -31.60 -15.46 -22.30
N LYS A 339 -31.92 -14.20 -21.99
CA LYS A 339 -31.03 -13.05 -22.21
C LYS A 339 -29.66 -13.24 -21.52
N LEU A 340 -29.65 -13.64 -20.25
CA LEU A 340 -28.41 -13.92 -19.50
C LEU A 340 -27.58 -15.04 -20.14
N SER A 341 -28.19 -16.04 -20.78
CA SER A 341 -27.45 -17.09 -21.48
C SER A 341 -26.69 -16.57 -22.69
N PHE A 342 -27.27 -15.65 -23.48
CA PHE A 342 -26.58 -14.97 -24.58
C PHE A 342 -25.48 -14.04 -24.09
N MET A 343 -25.72 -13.29 -23.00
CA MET A 343 -24.68 -12.48 -22.36
C MET A 343 -23.51 -13.34 -21.86
N TRP A 344 -23.78 -14.49 -21.26
CA TRP A 344 -22.77 -15.46 -20.87
C TRP A 344 -21.95 -15.92 -22.07
N ARG A 345 -22.60 -16.26 -23.19
CA ARG A 345 -21.91 -16.69 -24.41
C ARG A 345 -21.00 -15.62 -24.97
N ARG A 346 -21.45 -14.35 -25.04
CA ARG A 346 -20.61 -13.23 -25.46
C ARG A 346 -19.37 -13.05 -24.57
N LEU A 347 -19.53 -13.21 -23.25
CA LEU A 347 -18.40 -13.16 -22.33
C LEU A 347 -17.44 -14.33 -22.54
N ASP A 348 -17.96 -15.53 -22.82
CA ASP A 348 -17.12 -16.72 -23.06
C ASP A 348 -16.29 -16.58 -24.34
N ASP A 349 -16.88 -16.03 -25.42
CA ASP A 349 -16.23 -15.79 -26.71
C ASP A 349 -15.39 -14.49 -26.76
N ASP A 350 -15.34 -13.69 -25.69
CA ASP A 350 -14.75 -12.35 -25.65
C ASP A 350 -15.36 -11.38 -26.72
N ALA A 351 -16.65 -11.51 -26.97
CA ALA A 351 -17.36 -10.83 -28.05
C ALA A 351 -18.00 -9.48 -27.65
N TYR A 352 -17.86 -9.05 -26.37
CA TYR A 352 -18.22 -7.68 -26.02
C TYR A 352 -17.13 -6.71 -26.49
N GLU A 353 -17.46 -5.88 -27.51
CA GLU A 353 -16.57 -4.90 -28.08
C GLU A 353 -16.25 -3.76 -27.10
N SER A 354 -17.21 -3.38 -26.25
CA SER A 354 -17.06 -2.31 -25.28
C SER A 354 -17.78 -2.62 -23.95
N VAL A 355 -17.39 -1.92 -22.88
CA VAL A 355 -18.03 -2.02 -21.57
C VAL A 355 -19.45 -1.47 -21.63
N GLU A 356 -19.70 -0.45 -22.45
CA GLU A 356 -21.01 0.20 -22.61
C GLU A 356 -22.06 -0.79 -23.12
N ARG A 357 -21.71 -1.65 -24.09
CA ARG A 357 -22.62 -2.69 -24.59
C ARG A 357 -23.00 -3.69 -23.51
N PHE A 358 -22.03 -4.14 -22.71
CA PHE A 358 -22.32 -5.03 -21.57
C PHE A 358 -23.14 -4.36 -20.50
N ALA A 359 -22.85 -3.09 -20.18
CA ALA A 359 -23.60 -2.29 -19.22
C ALA A 359 -25.06 -2.05 -19.70
N GLN A 360 -25.28 -1.80 -20.98
CA GLN A 360 -26.61 -1.66 -21.58
C GLN A 360 -27.47 -2.93 -21.43
N ASP A 361 -26.88 -4.11 -21.68
CA ASP A 361 -27.57 -5.37 -21.48
C ASP A 361 -28.00 -5.57 -20.01
N LEU A 362 -27.12 -5.23 -19.05
CA LEU A 362 -27.43 -5.28 -17.61
C LEU A 362 -28.49 -4.23 -17.21
N GLU A 363 -28.44 -3.05 -17.79
CA GLU A 363 -29.39 -1.98 -17.58
C GLU A 363 -30.80 -2.36 -18.08
N LEU A 364 -30.86 -3.00 -19.25
CA LEU A 364 -32.13 -3.50 -19.81
C LEU A 364 -32.78 -4.50 -18.84
N LEU A 365 -32.00 -5.46 -18.32
CA LEU A 365 -32.52 -6.41 -17.33
C LEU A 365 -33.03 -5.72 -16.07
N ASP A 366 -32.31 -4.72 -15.56
CA ASP A 366 -32.71 -3.96 -14.37
C ASP A 366 -34.02 -3.17 -14.60
N ARG A 367 -34.11 -2.43 -15.70
CA ARG A 367 -35.30 -1.65 -16.04
C ARG A 367 -36.50 -2.55 -16.22
N SER A 368 -36.37 -3.62 -16.97
CA SER A 368 -37.46 -4.57 -17.22
C SER A 368 -37.96 -5.23 -15.93
N LEU A 369 -37.05 -5.68 -15.06
CA LEU A 369 -37.43 -6.23 -13.74
C LEU A 369 -38.19 -5.20 -12.91
N ARG A 370 -37.74 -3.95 -12.84
CA ARG A 370 -38.39 -2.90 -12.07
C ARG A 370 -39.78 -2.54 -12.61
N ALA A 371 -39.92 -2.44 -13.92
CA ALA A 371 -41.20 -2.18 -14.58
C ALA A 371 -42.24 -3.29 -14.29
N ASN A 372 -41.77 -4.53 -14.14
CA ASN A 372 -42.60 -5.73 -13.95
C ASN A 372 -42.61 -6.24 -12.49
N ARG A 373 -42.55 -5.37 -11.49
CA ARG A 373 -42.63 -5.66 -10.04
C ARG A 373 -41.45 -6.47 -9.48
N GLY A 374 -40.35 -6.60 -10.22
CA GLY A 374 -39.12 -7.34 -9.86
C GLY A 374 -38.06 -6.49 -9.18
N ALA A 375 -38.37 -5.32 -8.61
CA ALA A 375 -37.39 -4.41 -8.02
C ALA A 375 -36.47 -5.09 -6.98
N ARG A 376 -37.04 -5.98 -6.13
CA ARG A 376 -36.27 -6.72 -5.14
C ARG A 376 -35.26 -7.69 -5.78
N ILE A 377 -35.56 -8.22 -6.98
CA ILE A 377 -34.65 -9.08 -7.76
C ILE A 377 -33.56 -8.20 -8.36
N ALA A 378 -33.95 -7.05 -8.94
CA ALA A 378 -33.00 -6.09 -9.51
C ALA A 378 -31.99 -5.58 -8.48
N ASP A 379 -32.42 -5.30 -7.23
CA ASP A 379 -31.58 -4.78 -6.14
C ASP A 379 -30.59 -5.81 -5.54
N GLY A 380 -30.72 -7.07 -5.94
CA GLY A 380 -29.89 -8.16 -5.48
C GLY A 380 -28.55 -8.29 -6.24
N PRO A 381 -28.16 -9.52 -6.64
CA PRO A 381 -26.90 -9.80 -7.34
C PRO A 381 -26.72 -9.04 -8.66
N LEU A 382 -27.82 -8.72 -9.39
CA LEU A 382 -27.79 -7.92 -10.62
C LEU A 382 -27.22 -6.51 -10.33
N ALA A 383 -27.71 -5.84 -9.28
CA ALA A 383 -27.19 -4.54 -8.88
C ALA A 383 -25.70 -4.61 -8.46
N ALA A 384 -25.27 -5.71 -7.82
CA ALA A 384 -23.86 -5.91 -7.47
C ALA A 384 -22.97 -6.05 -8.71
N LEU A 385 -23.42 -6.81 -9.71
CA LEU A 385 -22.69 -6.94 -10.98
C LEU A 385 -22.61 -5.60 -11.71
N ARG A 386 -23.72 -4.84 -11.79
CA ARG A 386 -23.72 -3.51 -12.41
C ARG A 386 -22.74 -2.56 -11.75
N ARG A 387 -22.65 -2.52 -10.40
CA ARG A 387 -21.67 -1.72 -9.67
C ARG A 387 -20.22 -2.14 -9.95
N ARG A 388 -19.94 -3.45 -10.10
CA ARG A 388 -18.60 -3.92 -10.48
C ARG A 388 -18.23 -3.49 -11.90
N VAL A 389 -19.15 -3.62 -12.84
CA VAL A 389 -18.93 -3.17 -14.23
C VAL A 389 -18.64 -1.67 -14.27
N GLU A 390 -19.35 -0.86 -13.49
CA GLU A 390 -19.10 0.57 -13.40
C GLU A 390 -17.72 0.89 -12.78
N LEU A 391 -17.29 0.16 -11.74
CA LEU A 391 -16.02 0.39 -11.07
C LEU A 391 -14.81 -0.02 -11.89
N PHE A 392 -14.91 -1.16 -12.58
CA PHE A 392 -13.76 -1.85 -13.17
C PHE A 392 -13.79 -1.95 -14.70
N GLY A 393 -14.91 -1.62 -15.32
CA GLY A 393 -15.08 -1.76 -16.78
C GLY A 393 -14.86 -3.19 -17.27
N LEU A 394 -14.12 -3.33 -18.38
CA LEU A 394 -13.57 -4.59 -18.87
C LEU A 394 -12.03 -4.65 -18.73
N HIS A 395 -11.42 -3.67 -18.05
CA HIS A 395 -9.97 -3.50 -18.01
C HIS A 395 -9.34 -3.67 -16.62
N LEU A 396 -10.13 -3.83 -15.55
CA LEU A 396 -9.75 -4.05 -14.16
C LEU A 396 -9.19 -2.80 -13.47
N ALA A 397 -8.09 -2.26 -13.97
CA ALA A 397 -7.46 -1.04 -13.52
C ALA A 397 -6.86 -0.32 -14.72
N LYS A 398 -6.91 1.03 -14.70
CA LYS A 398 -6.31 1.86 -15.72
C LYS A 398 -4.79 1.77 -15.65
N LEU A 399 -4.14 1.37 -16.73
CA LEU A 399 -2.70 1.31 -16.80
C LEU A 399 -2.12 2.70 -17.09
N ASP A 400 -1.26 3.20 -16.23
CA ASP A 400 -0.42 4.37 -16.50
C ASP A 400 0.96 3.89 -17.01
N VAL A 401 1.43 4.46 -18.11
CA VAL A 401 2.79 4.22 -18.62
C VAL A 401 3.72 5.29 -18.10
N ARG A 402 4.92 4.93 -17.62
CA ARG A 402 5.91 5.89 -17.15
C ARG A 402 7.21 5.75 -17.92
N VAL A 403 7.71 6.90 -18.42
CA VAL A 403 8.98 7.04 -19.14
C VAL A 403 9.83 8.15 -18.51
N HIS A 404 11.14 8.12 -18.69
CA HIS A 404 12.03 9.16 -18.16
C HIS A 404 12.35 10.20 -19.24
N ALA A 405 12.25 11.50 -18.91
CA ALA A 405 12.49 12.62 -19.82
C ALA A 405 13.83 12.52 -20.56
N ARG A 406 14.90 12.17 -19.83
CA ARG A 406 16.25 12.00 -20.41
C ARG A 406 16.31 10.91 -21.48
N ASP A 407 15.64 9.78 -21.27
CA ASP A 407 15.67 8.66 -22.23
C ASP A 407 14.87 9.02 -23.47
N VAL A 408 13.78 9.77 -23.32
CA VAL A 408 13.04 10.36 -24.45
C VAL A 408 13.92 11.34 -25.23
N ALA A 409 14.64 12.24 -24.54
CA ALA A 409 15.51 13.24 -25.15
C ALA A 409 16.68 12.61 -25.93
N ARG A 410 17.17 11.45 -25.49
CA ARG A 410 18.23 10.67 -26.14
C ARG A 410 17.73 9.87 -27.36
N GLY A 411 16.41 9.81 -27.55
CA GLY A 411 15.82 9.01 -28.62
C GLY A 411 15.95 7.50 -28.41
N ASP A 412 15.87 7.05 -27.14
CA ASP A 412 15.93 5.62 -26.81
C ASP A 412 14.85 4.84 -27.57
N GLU A 413 15.26 3.90 -28.42
CA GLU A 413 14.37 3.10 -29.26
C GLU A 413 13.38 2.27 -28.45
N ARG A 414 13.76 1.82 -27.27
CA ARG A 414 12.91 1.05 -26.37
C ARG A 414 11.78 1.94 -25.82
N VAL A 415 12.11 3.19 -25.41
CA VAL A 415 11.11 4.15 -24.95
C VAL A 415 10.15 4.49 -26.10
N ARG A 416 10.67 4.67 -27.31
CA ARG A 416 9.82 4.89 -28.47
C ARG A 416 8.87 3.72 -28.74
N ALA A 417 9.40 2.49 -28.75
CA ALA A 417 8.56 1.30 -28.89
C ALA A 417 7.50 1.17 -27.79
N MET A 418 7.82 1.61 -26.57
CA MET A 418 6.87 1.65 -25.45
C MET A 418 5.73 2.65 -25.69
N LEU A 419 6.05 3.85 -26.22
CA LEU A 419 5.05 4.85 -26.56
C LEU A 419 4.15 4.39 -27.72
N ASP A 420 4.74 3.78 -28.77
CA ASP A 420 3.97 3.21 -29.88
C ASP A 420 3.03 2.08 -29.41
N ALA A 421 3.51 1.21 -28.51
CA ALA A 421 2.69 0.16 -27.90
C ALA A 421 1.57 0.74 -27.04
N THR A 422 1.80 1.87 -26.37
CA THR A 422 0.79 2.60 -25.58
C THR A 422 -0.36 3.07 -26.46
N VAL A 423 -0.04 3.67 -27.61
CA VAL A 423 -1.04 4.10 -28.60
C VAL A 423 -1.84 2.91 -29.14
N ALA A 424 -1.16 1.83 -29.53
CA ALA A 424 -1.80 0.63 -30.05
C ALA A 424 -2.70 -0.06 -28.97
N ALA A 425 -2.25 -0.11 -27.74
CA ALA A 425 -3.01 -0.66 -26.62
C ALA A 425 -4.27 0.17 -26.30
N ARG A 426 -4.16 1.50 -26.32
CA ARG A 426 -5.31 2.39 -26.18
C ARG A 426 -6.35 2.20 -27.29
N ALA A 427 -5.91 2.06 -28.53
CA ALA A 427 -6.80 1.80 -29.65
C ALA A 427 -7.57 0.47 -29.48
N ARG A 428 -6.90 -0.55 -28.93
CA ARG A 428 -7.49 -1.89 -28.73
C ARG A 428 -8.39 -2.00 -27.49
N HIS A 429 -7.98 -1.42 -26.37
CA HIS A 429 -8.66 -1.62 -25.06
C HIS A 429 -9.50 -0.40 -24.63
N GLY A 430 -9.41 0.70 -25.34
CA GLY A 430 -10.13 1.94 -25.05
C GLY A 430 -9.43 2.86 -24.05
N ALA A 431 -9.83 4.12 -24.02
CA ALA A 431 -9.27 5.15 -23.14
C ALA A 431 -9.49 4.84 -21.64
N GLY A 432 -10.52 4.08 -21.30
CA GLY A 432 -10.75 3.64 -19.91
C GLY A 432 -9.63 2.74 -19.39
N ALA A 433 -9.01 1.96 -20.26
CA ALA A 433 -7.94 1.03 -19.93
C ALA A 433 -6.55 1.68 -19.90
N LEU A 434 -6.30 2.64 -20.82
CA LEU A 434 -5.03 3.34 -20.92
C LEU A 434 -5.21 4.68 -21.65
N ASP A 435 -4.82 5.78 -20.99
CA ASP A 435 -4.84 7.13 -21.61
C ASP A 435 -3.76 8.05 -21.03
N THR A 436 -2.89 7.56 -20.14
CA THR A 436 -1.96 8.40 -19.38
C THR A 436 -0.51 7.93 -19.56
N VAL A 437 0.36 8.89 -19.85
CA VAL A 437 1.83 8.72 -19.86
C VAL A 437 2.44 9.70 -18.85
N ILE A 438 3.21 9.19 -17.89
CA ILE A 438 3.90 9.96 -16.86
C ILE A 438 5.34 10.17 -17.31
N VAL A 439 5.83 11.40 -17.21
CA VAL A 439 7.20 11.78 -17.55
C VAL A 439 7.97 12.04 -16.25
N SER A 440 8.79 11.07 -15.81
CA SER A 440 9.69 11.24 -14.67
C SER A 440 10.92 12.06 -15.06
N GLY A 441 11.52 12.73 -14.08
CA GLY A 441 12.65 13.63 -14.32
C GLY A 441 12.27 14.83 -15.20
N THR A 442 11.05 15.35 -15.06
CA THR A 442 10.61 16.58 -15.74
C THR A 442 11.31 17.80 -15.14
N GLU A 443 12.10 18.50 -15.91
CA GLU A 443 12.80 19.74 -15.54
C GLU A 443 12.24 20.98 -16.26
N SER A 444 11.52 20.78 -17.36
CA SER A 444 10.94 21.85 -18.17
C SER A 444 9.63 21.41 -18.87
N ALA A 445 8.87 22.39 -19.39
CA ALA A 445 7.70 22.10 -20.21
C ALA A 445 8.07 21.30 -21.48
N ALA A 446 9.24 21.58 -22.09
CA ALA A 446 9.74 20.91 -23.29
C ALA A 446 9.90 19.38 -23.12
N ASP A 447 10.11 18.88 -21.90
CA ASP A 447 10.21 17.43 -21.65
C ASP A 447 8.87 16.73 -21.85
N VAL A 448 7.79 17.37 -21.44
CA VAL A 448 6.40 16.91 -21.60
C VAL A 448 5.94 17.08 -23.06
N GLU A 449 6.21 18.25 -23.66
CA GLU A 449 5.86 18.56 -25.05
C GLU A 449 6.47 17.55 -26.03
N ARG A 450 7.73 17.17 -25.81
CA ARG A 450 8.42 16.16 -26.65
C ARG A 450 7.73 14.80 -26.59
N VAL A 451 7.25 14.36 -25.42
CA VAL A 451 6.48 13.12 -25.31
C VAL A 451 5.14 13.25 -26.04
N HIS A 452 4.46 14.39 -25.87
CA HIS A 452 3.20 14.66 -26.53
C HIS A 452 3.34 14.62 -28.07
N GLU A 453 4.42 15.22 -28.61
CA GLU A 453 4.73 15.17 -30.07
C GLU A 453 4.98 13.75 -30.56
N LEU A 454 5.66 12.90 -29.75
CA LEU A 454 5.93 11.51 -30.15
C LEU A 454 4.68 10.65 -30.17
N LEU A 455 3.73 10.87 -29.26
CA LEU A 455 2.50 10.09 -29.14
C LEU A 455 1.54 10.33 -30.33
N ARG A 456 1.43 11.56 -30.82
CA ARG A 456 0.54 11.97 -31.93
C ARG A 456 -0.95 11.64 -31.72
N GLU A 457 -1.33 11.33 -30.52
CA GLU A 457 -2.66 10.91 -30.08
C GLU A 457 -3.07 11.69 -28.81
N PRO A 458 -4.37 11.90 -28.55
CA PRO A 458 -4.84 12.64 -27.39
C PRO A 458 -4.72 11.80 -26.09
N LEU A 459 -3.49 11.51 -25.69
CA LEU A 459 -3.20 10.95 -24.37
C LEU A 459 -2.83 12.08 -23.39
N SER A 460 -3.15 11.86 -22.13
CA SER A 460 -2.73 12.75 -21.04
C SER A 460 -1.24 12.52 -20.76
N VAL A 461 -0.42 13.54 -20.94
CA VAL A 461 1.01 13.49 -20.59
C VAL A 461 1.20 14.26 -19.28
N VAL A 462 1.65 13.55 -18.25
CA VAL A 462 1.67 14.01 -16.86
C VAL A 462 3.11 14.26 -16.42
N PRO A 463 3.52 15.52 -16.09
CA PRO A 463 4.82 15.80 -15.51
C PRO A 463 4.93 15.21 -14.11
N LEU A 464 6.11 14.67 -13.75
CA LEU A 464 6.45 14.28 -12.39
C LEU A 464 7.54 15.20 -11.86
N PHE A 465 7.20 15.99 -10.82
CA PHE A 465 8.12 16.85 -10.09
C PHE A 465 8.61 16.12 -8.83
N GLU A 466 9.89 15.79 -8.75
CA GLU A 466 10.40 14.88 -7.73
C GLU A 466 11.71 15.34 -7.05
N SER A 467 12.41 16.35 -7.58
CA SER A 467 13.52 17.02 -6.91
C SER A 467 13.06 18.33 -6.25
N ILE A 468 13.82 18.84 -5.30
CA ILE A 468 13.52 20.15 -4.66
C ILE A 468 13.48 21.27 -5.70
N GLU A 469 14.42 21.26 -6.63
CA GLU A 469 14.50 22.28 -7.69
C GLU A 469 13.24 22.23 -8.57
N THR A 470 12.82 21.05 -9.01
CA THR A 470 11.64 20.89 -9.86
C THR A 470 10.34 21.17 -9.12
N LEU A 471 10.24 20.83 -7.82
CA LEU A 471 9.09 21.18 -6.98
C LEU A 471 8.95 22.71 -6.85
N ARG A 472 10.03 23.44 -6.66
CA ARG A 472 10.04 24.92 -6.61
C ARG A 472 9.66 25.53 -7.97
N ALA A 473 10.06 24.91 -9.07
CA ALA A 473 9.74 25.33 -10.43
C ALA A 473 8.36 24.86 -10.93
N ALA A 474 7.71 23.93 -10.25
CA ALA A 474 6.50 23.28 -10.71
C ALA A 474 5.35 24.23 -11.11
N PRO A 475 5.03 25.30 -10.35
CA PRO A 475 3.98 26.24 -10.75
C PRO A 475 4.29 26.95 -12.09
N ARG A 476 5.54 27.33 -12.32
CA ARG A 476 5.99 27.98 -13.57
C ARG A 476 5.93 27.01 -14.74
N ILE A 477 6.48 25.79 -14.58
CA ILE A 477 6.46 24.77 -15.62
C ILE A 477 5.01 24.39 -15.97
N TYR A 478 4.14 24.29 -14.97
CA TYR A 478 2.73 23.98 -15.18
C TYR A 478 2.01 25.09 -15.96
N GLU A 479 2.31 26.37 -15.68
CA GLU A 479 1.75 27.49 -16.45
C GLU A 479 2.20 27.47 -17.92
N GLU A 480 3.47 27.16 -18.18
CA GLU A 480 4.00 26.99 -19.53
C GLU A 480 3.29 25.82 -20.27
N LEU A 481 3.06 24.69 -19.59
CA LEU A 481 2.33 23.56 -20.17
C LEU A 481 0.87 23.88 -20.52
N LEU A 482 0.20 24.73 -19.73
CA LEU A 482 -1.16 25.20 -20.02
C LEU A 482 -1.21 26.10 -21.26
N ASP A 483 -0.15 26.86 -21.53
CA ASP A 483 -0.03 27.69 -22.75
C ASP A 483 0.30 26.85 -23.99
N GLY A 484 0.94 25.71 -23.82
CA GLY A 484 1.36 24.80 -24.89
C GLY A 484 0.38 23.67 -25.17
N VAL A 485 0.61 22.51 -24.57
CA VAL A 485 -0.10 21.25 -24.88
C VAL A 485 -1.36 21.02 -24.03
N GLY A 486 -1.55 21.83 -22.99
CA GLY A 486 -2.58 21.60 -21.96
C GLY A 486 -2.15 20.48 -20.97
N CYS A 487 -2.57 20.64 -19.70
CA CYS A 487 -2.24 19.67 -18.67
C CYS A 487 -3.32 19.69 -17.58
N SER A 488 -4.02 18.59 -17.39
CA SER A 488 -5.09 18.46 -16.37
C SER A 488 -4.67 17.62 -15.16
N GLU A 489 -3.48 17.03 -15.19
CA GLU A 489 -2.95 16.21 -14.09
C GLU A 489 -1.46 16.46 -13.94
N VAL A 490 -0.99 16.63 -12.70
CA VAL A 490 0.43 16.71 -12.36
C VAL A 490 0.74 15.70 -11.27
N MET A 491 1.95 15.16 -11.27
CA MET A 491 2.42 14.23 -10.25
C MET A 491 3.51 14.88 -9.40
N VAL A 492 3.44 14.66 -8.07
CA VAL A 492 4.47 15.06 -7.12
C VAL A 492 5.12 13.84 -6.49
N GLY A 493 6.45 13.81 -6.51
CA GLY A 493 7.26 12.71 -5.98
C GLY A 493 7.71 12.98 -4.54
N TYR A 494 7.48 12.01 -3.66
CA TYR A 494 7.83 12.11 -2.24
C TYR A 494 9.14 11.43 -1.90
N SER A 495 9.44 10.32 -2.56
CA SER A 495 10.59 9.48 -2.20
C SER A 495 11.92 10.08 -2.64
N ASP A 496 11.99 10.58 -3.87
CA ASP A 496 13.19 11.17 -4.42
C ASP A 496 13.46 12.55 -3.79
N SER A 497 12.42 13.36 -3.54
CA SER A 497 12.55 14.63 -2.80
C SER A 497 13.03 14.44 -1.36
N ALA A 498 12.54 13.41 -0.65
CA ALA A 498 13.01 13.11 0.70
C ALA A 498 14.45 12.58 0.73
N LYS A 499 14.87 11.85 -0.29
CA LYS A 499 16.26 11.44 -0.47
C LYS A 499 17.18 12.64 -0.73
N ASP A 500 16.70 13.62 -1.46
CA ASP A 500 17.44 14.83 -1.84
C ASP A 500 17.60 15.82 -0.66
N ALA A 501 16.55 16.03 0.14
CA ALA A 501 16.48 17.12 1.10
C ALA A 501 16.21 16.71 2.57
N GLY A 502 16.02 15.43 2.85
CA GLY A 502 15.53 14.98 4.15
C GLY A 502 14.01 15.18 4.28
N TYR A 503 13.45 14.70 5.40
CA TYR A 503 12.01 14.57 5.59
C TYR A 503 11.27 15.92 5.65
N LEU A 504 11.69 16.82 6.55
CA LEU A 504 10.98 18.06 6.83
C LEU A 504 10.98 18.98 5.61
N ALA A 505 12.14 19.20 5.01
CA ALA A 505 12.28 20.06 3.83
C ALA A 505 11.48 19.52 2.64
N ALA A 506 11.53 18.22 2.38
CA ALA A 506 10.76 17.60 1.28
C ALA A 506 9.24 17.78 1.48
N GLN A 507 8.72 17.56 2.70
CA GLN A 507 7.29 17.75 2.97
C GLN A 507 6.86 19.21 2.79
N TRP A 508 7.70 20.16 3.19
CA TRP A 508 7.44 21.58 3.01
C TRP A 508 7.42 21.98 1.52
N GLU A 509 8.41 21.58 0.76
CA GLU A 509 8.50 21.92 -0.67
C GLU A 509 7.36 21.30 -1.50
N ILE A 510 6.97 20.08 -1.17
CA ILE A 510 5.78 19.46 -1.77
C ILE A 510 4.54 20.31 -1.47
N ARG A 511 4.35 20.75 -0.21
CA ARG A 511 3.22 21.61 0.13
C ARG A 511 3.25 22.93 -0.66
N CYS A 512 4.41 23.58 -0.74
CA CYS A 512 4.57 24.82 -1.51
C CYS A 512 4.24 24.62 -3.00
N ALA A 513 4.73 23.51 -3.59
CA ALA A 513 4.41 23.15 -4.96
C ALA A 513 2.90 22.97 -5.18
N LEU A 514 2.23 22.25 -4.27
CA LEU A 514 0.78 22.01 -4.35
C LEU A 514 -0.04 23.31 -4.25
N VAL A 515 0.32 24.19 -3.34
CA VAL A 515 -0.32 25.52 -3.19
C VAL A 515 -0.14 26.34 -4.47
N GLY A 516 1.08 26.38 -4.99
CA GLY A 516 1.40 27.10 -6.22
C GLY A 516 0.69 26.54 -7.45
N LEU A 517 0.66 25.23 -7.62
CA LEU A 517 -0.06 24.56 -8.71
C LEU A 517 -1.57 24.83 -8.66
N GLY A 518 -2.18 24.74 -7.46
CA GLY A 518 -3.59 25.09 -7.27
C GLY A 518 -3.89 26.57 -7.56
N ALA A 519 -2.97 27.49 -7.22
CA ALA A 519 -3.12 28.90 -7.54
C ALA A 519 -3.07 29.16 -9.05
N VAL A 520 -2.18 28.48 -9.79
CA VAL A 520 -2.14 28.55 -11.27
C VAL A 520 -3.43 28.00 -11.87
N ALA A 521 -3.89 26.82 -11.41
CA ALA A 521 -5.12 26.21 -11.91
C ALA A 521 -6.33 27.11 -11.73
N ARG A 522 -6.53 27.69 -10.52
CA ARG A 522 -7.60 28.66 -10.25
C ARG A 522 -7.50 29.88 -11.15
N ARG A 523 -6.33 30.50 -11.29
CA ARG A 523 -6.12 31.69 -12.12
C ARG A 523 -6.46 31.42 -13.60
N ARG A 524 -6.13 30.22 -14.07
CA ARG A 524 -6.37 29.80 -15.46
C ARG A 524 -7.75 29.20 -15.69
N GLY A 525 -8.53 28.96 -14.64
CA GLY A 525 -9.87 28.34 -14.71
C GLY A 525 -9.84 26.89 -15.23
N VAL A 526 -8.78 26.14 -14.91
CA VAL A 526 -8.61 24.74 -15.33
C VAL A 526 -8.78 23.79 -14.16
N GLU A 527 -9.30 22.61 -14.46
CA GLU A 527 -9.38 21.52 -13.48
C GLU A 527 -8.03 20.82 -13.38
N LEU A 528 -7.49 20.75 -12.17
CA LEU A 528 -6.24 20.08 -11.88
C LEU A 528 -6.44 18.89 -10.95
N THR A 529 -6.08 17.72 -11.40
CA THR A 529 -5.92 16.52 -10.55
C THR A 529 -4.47 16.42 -10.09
N VAL A 530 -4.27 16.30 -8.78
CA VAL A 530 -2.94 16.03 -8.23
C VAL A 530 -2.75 14.55 -8.02
N PHE A 531 -1.67 14.01 -8.60
CA PHE A 531 -1.23 12.65 -8.40
C PHE A 531 -0.11 12.61 -7.35
N HIS A 532 -0.43 12.10 -6.15
CA HIS A 532 0.52 11.99 -5.06
C HIS A 532 1.30 10.68 -5.15
N GLY A 533 2.57 10.76 -5.51
CA GLY A 533 3.52 9.64 -5.56
C GLY A 533 4.05 9.25 -4.17
N ARG A 534 3.15 8.98 -3.21
CA ARG A 534 3.52 8.69 -1.82
C ARG A 534 4.10 7.29 -1.67
N GLY A 535 5.15 7.17 -0.85
CA GLY A 535 5.72 5.89 -0.46
C GLY A 535 4.97 5.23 0.72
N GLY A 536 5.40 4.04 1.10
CA GLY A 536 4.79 3.28 2.22
C GLY A 536 5.30 3.69 3.60
N SER A 537 6.52 4.23 3.70
CA SER A 537 7.13 4.68 4.95
C SER A 537 7.09 6.20 5.10
N ALA A 538 7.21 6.72 6.35
CA ALA A 538 7.22 8.16 6.62
C ALA A 538 8.35 8.89 5.87
N GLY A 539 9.56 8.32 5.83
CA GLY A 539 10.70 8.86 5.05
C GLY A 539 10.48 8.90 3.54
N ARG A 540 9.36 8.40 3.04
CA ARG A 540 8.91 8.45 1.65
C ARG A 540 7.52 9.10 1.51
N GLY A 541 7.12 9.91 2.50
CA GLY A 541 5.80 10.56 2.54
C GLY A 541 4.64 9.63 2.93
N GLY A 542 4.92 8.43 3.43
CA GLY A 542 3.93 7.50 3.95
C GLY A 542 3.34 7.97 5.28
N GLY A 543 2.25 7.34 5.70
CA GLY A 543 1.51 7.60 6.93
C GLY A 543 0.07 7.14 6.79
N PRO A 544 -0.78 7.31 7.82
CA PRO A 544 -2.20 7.01 7.73
C PRO A 544 -2.83 7.75 6.55
N THR A 545 -3.44 7.02 5.62
CA THR A 545 -3.96 7.58 4.35
C THR A 545 -5.00 8.67 4.62
N TYR A 546 -5.86 8.49 5.62
CA TYR A 546 -6.90 9.44 6.00
C TYR A 546 -6.32 10.80 6.42
N ASP A 547 -5.45 10.80 7.42
CA ASP A 547 -4.85 12.05 7.96
C ASP A 547 -3.96 12.72 6.92
N ALA A 548 -3.27 11.93 6.12
CA ALA A 548 -2.39 12.42 5.07
C ALA A 548 -3.14 13.08 3.90
N ILE A 549 -4.32 12.62 3.53
CA ILE A 549 -5.18 13.30 2.55
C ILE A 549 -5.63 14.65 3.11
N LEU A 550 -6.04 14.70 4.37
CA LEU A 550 -6.54 15.93 5.00
C LEU A 550 -5.45 16.97 5.29
N ALA A 551 -4.20 16.54 5.44
CA ALA A 551 -3.09 17.43 5.76
C ALA A 551 -2.50 18.18 4.56
N GLN A 552 -2.74 17.73 3.34
CA GLN A 552 -2.16 18.34 2.14
C GLN A 552 -3.16 19.28 1.44
N PRO A 553 -2.66 20.37 0.83
CA PRO A 553 -3.47 21.18 -0.07
C PRO A 553 -4.07 20.32 -1.19
N GLN A 554 -5.30 20.62 -1.52
CA GLN A 554 -6.05 19.87 -2.52
C GLN A 554 -5.80 20.41 -3.93
N GLY A 555 -6.06 19.58 -4.95
CA GLY A 555 -6.13 20.02 -6.35
C GLY A 555 -7.27 21.01 -6.60
N GLU A 556 -7.48 21.39 -7.84
CA GLU A 556 -8.54 22.33 -8.24
C GLU A 556 -9.47 21.68 -9.27
N PRO A 557 -10.73 21.42 -8.96
CA PRO A 557 -11.40 21.61 -7.67
C PRO A 557 -10.94 20.63 -6.59
N PRO A 558 -11.11 20.97 -5.29
CA PRO A 558 -10.72 20.09 -4.20
C PRO A 558 -11.51 18.77 -4.22
N GLY A 559 -10.91 17.68 -3.71
CA GLY A 559 -11.54 16.35 -3.70
C GLY A 559 -11.22 15.49 -4.93
N ARG A 560 -10.37 15.96 -5.84
CA ARG A 560 -9.84 15.16 -6.95
C ARG A 560 -8.44 14.66 -6.62
N LEU A 561 -8.34 13.37 -6.31
CA LEU A 561 -7.10 12.77 -5.83
C LEU A 561 -6.74 11.53 -6.62
N LYS A 562 -5.46 11.43 -6.97
CA LYS A 562 -4.84 10.22 -7.48
C LYS A 562 -3.66 9.87 -6.56
N LEU A 563 -3.65 8.66 -5.99
CA LEU A 563 -2.69 8.25 -4.97
C LEU A 563 -2.01 6.95 -5.37
N THR A 564 -0.69 6.86 -5.18
CA THR A 564 -0.01 5.56 -5.26
C THR A 564 -0.29 4.72 -4.03
N GLU A 565 -0.59 3.44 -4.26
CA GLU A 565 -0.52 2.38 -3.27
C GLU A 565 0.72 1.55 -3.55
N GLN A 566 1.71 1.69 -2.67
CA GLN A 566 3.01 1.06 -2.85
C GLN A 566 2.96 -0.43 -2.51
N GLY A 567 3.70 -1.24 -3.28
CA GLY A 567 3.72 -2.69 -3.15
C GLY A 567 3.97 -3.19 -1.73
N GLU A 568 4.83 -2.52 -0.95
CA GLU A 568 5.11 -2.88 0.44
C GLU A 568 3.89 -2.75 1.38
N THR A 569 2.91 -1.94 1.02
CA THR A 569 1.69 -1.73 1.83
C THR A 569 0.48 -2.47 1.30
N ILE A 570 0.48 -2.88 0.04
CA ILE A 570 -0.68 -3.51 -0.63
C ILE A 570 -1.09 -4.80 0.07
N ALA A 571 -0.16 -5.69 0.38
CA ALA A 571 -0.45 -6.95 1.07
C ALA A 571 -1.09 -6.70 2.45
N PHE A 572 -0.61 -5.70 3.16
CA PHE A 572 -1.09 -5.32 4.48
C PHE A 572 -2.46 -4.63 4.44
N LYS A 573 -2.70 -3.74 3.46
CA LYS A 573 -3.96 -2.99 3.33
C LYS A 573 -5.07 -3.82 2.71
N TYR A 574 -4.73 -4.68 1.74
CA TYR A 574 -5.70 -5.33 0.84
C TYR A 574 -5.63 -6.86 0.84
N GLY A 575 -4.77 -7.47 1.65
CA GLY A 575 -4.63 -8.92 1.72
C GLY A 575 -5.87 -9.65 2.28
N LEU A 576 -6.66 -8.99 3.15
CA LEU A 576 -7.91 -9.51 3.69
C LEU A 576 -9.10 -8.64 3.24
N PRO A 577 -10.24 -9.23 2.82
CA PRO A 577 -11.40 -8.47 2.32
C PRO A 577 -11.93 -7.42 3.30
N GLY A 578 -11.94 -7.72 4.60
CA GLY A 578 -12.40 -6.78 5.64
C GLY A 578 -11.48 -5.56 5.80
N LEU A 579 -10.16 -5.76 5.65
CA LEU A 579 -9.18 -4.67 5.66
C LEU A 579 -9.25 -3.86 4.38
N ALA A 580 -9.40 -4.52 3.23
CA ALA A 580 -9.58 -3.84 1.95
C ALA A 580 -10.74 -2.85 2.02
N TYR A 581 -11.90 -3.30 2.50
CA TYR A 581 -13.06 -2.43 2.70
C TYR A 581 -12.74 -1.23 3.62
N ARG A 582 -12.13 -1.48 4.80
CA ARG A 582 -11.79 -0.42 5.76
C ARG A 582 -10.84 0.63 5.16
N ASN A 583 -9.79 0.19 4.47
CA ASN A 583 -8.80 1.11 3.91
C ASN A 583 -9.37 1.91 2.72
N LEU A 584 -10.18 1.28 1.88
CA LEU A 584 -10.90 1.98 0.81
C LEU A 584 -11.91 2.99 1.38
N GLU A 585 -12.66 2.62 2.44
CA GLU A 585 -13.61 3.49 3.11
C GLU A 585 -12.92 4.71 3.73
N ALA A 586 -11.79 4.52 4.44
CA ALA A 586 -11.03 5.61 5.04
C ALA A 586 -10.49 6.59 3.99
N ALA A 587 -9.96 6.07 2.86
CA ALA A 587 -9.48 6.91 1.78
C ALA A 587 -10.62 7.72 1.12
N LEU A 588 -11.77 7.08 0.87
CA LEU A 588 -12.93 7.77 0.29
C LEU A 588 -13.55 8.79 1.27
N ALA A 589 -13.62 8.45 2.56
CA ALA A 589 -14.12 9.37 3.60
C ALA A 589 -13.23 10.62 3.70
N ALA A 590 -11.91 10.46 3.68
CA ALA A 590 -10.98 11.59 3.65
C ALA A 590 -11.13 12.43 2.38
N THR A 591 -11.32 11.80 1.21
CA THR A 591 -11.51 12.50 -0.06
C THR A 591 -12.83 13.32 -0.07
N LEU A 592 -13.89 12.76 0.50
CA LEU A 592 -15.17 13.47 0.68
C LEU A 592 -14.99 14.72 1.55
N LEU A 593 -14.28 14.60 2.67
CA LEU A 593 -13.99 15.72 3.55
C LEU A 593 -13.08 16.75 2.85
N ALA A 594 -12.05 16.30 2.16
CA ALA A 594 -11.15 17.16 1.41
C ALA A 594 -11.84 17.93 0.27
N ALA A 595 -12.99 17.45 -0.24
CA ALA A 595 -13.78 18.15 -1.25
C ALA A 595 -14.48 19.43 -0.73
N VAL A 596 -14.49 19.63 0.60
CA VAL A 596 -15.10 20.79 1.28
C VAL A 596 -14.07 21.36 2.27
N PRO A 597 -13.02 22.04 1.78
CA PRO A 597 -11.93 22.57 2.63
C PRO A 597 -12.41 23.46 3.77
N GLU A 598 -13.48 24.21 3.55
CA GLU A 598 -14.08 25.11 4.56
C GLU A 598 -14.56 24.39 5.83
N ARG A 599 -14.77 23.06 5.75
CA ARG A 599 -15.18 22.21 6.88
C ARG A 599 -14.02 21.48 7.55
N THR A 600 -12.86 21.40 6.90
CA THR A 600 -11.77 20.50 7.31
C THR A 600 -10.39 21.18 7.31
N ASP A 601 -10.19 22.17 6.44
CA ASP A 601 -8.91 22.85 6.31
C ASP A 601 -8.93 24.10 7.19
N VAL A 602 -8.14 24.09 8.25
CA VAL A 602 -7.85 25.27 9.01
C VAL A 602 -6.70 25.96 8.28
N ALA A 603 -6.95 27.19 7.81
CA ALA A 603 -5.90 28.02 7.24
C ALA A 603 -4.68 28.04 8.19
N PRO A 604 -3.45 28.05 7.65
CA PRO A 604 -2.27 28.15 8.50
C PRO A 604 -2.38 29.38 9.43
N PRO A 605 -2.02 29.27 10.71
CA PRO A 605 -1.94 30.43 11.60
C PRO A 605 -1.04 31.53 11.02
N GLU A 606 -1.29 32.77 11.42
CA GLU A 606 -0.46 33.89 10.97
C GLU A 606 1.02 33.67 11.32
N GLY A 607 1.90 33.81 10.33
CA GLY A 607 3.35 33.57 10.46
C GLY A 607 3.77 32.11 10.34
N ALA A 608 2.82 31.13 10.34
CA ALA A 608 3.13 29.71 10.33
C ALA A 608 3.93 29.26 9.10
N GLU A 609 3.59 29.76 7.92
CA GLU A 609 4.30 29.39 6.68
C GLU A 609 5.75 29.89 6.68
N ALA A 610 5.99 31.10 7.17
CA ALA A 610 7.35 31.66 7.28
C ALA A 610 8.19 30.89 8.31
N LEU A 611 7.58 30.51 9.45
CA LEU A 611 8.25 29.72 10.47
C LEU A 611 8.65 28.35 9.93
N VAL A 612 7.71 27.61 9.32
CA VAL A 612 7.99 26.26 8.79
C VAL A 612 8.95 26.32 7.61
N ALA A 613 8.92 27.36 6.78
CA ALA A 613 9.93 27.56 5.74
C ALA A 613 11.34 27.69 6.35
N GLY A 614 11.49 28.48 7.43
CA GLY A 614 12.75 28.60 8.15
C GLY A 614 13.22 27.27 8.79
N LEU A 615 12.28 26.46 9.32
CA LEU A 615 12.59 25.11 9.82
C LEU A 615 13.05 24.19 8.68
N ALA A 616 12.37 24.23 7.54
CA ALA A 616 12.71 23.43 6.36
C ALA A 616 14.10 23.75 5.81
N ASP A 617 14.45 25.03 5.71
CA ASP A 617 15.78 25.46 5.27
C ASP A 617 16.88 24.99 6.23
N ARG A 618 16.68 25.10 7.54
CA ARG A 618 17.64 24.61 8.54
C ARG A 618 17.80 23.08 8.49
N SER A 619 16.69 22.37 8.38
CA SER A 619 16.69 20.91 8.24
C SER A 619 17.42 20.46 6.97
N LEU A 620 17.20 21.17 5.86
CA LEU A 620 17.91 20.91 4.59
C LEU A 620 19.42 21.11 4.76
N VAL A 621 19.84 22.20 5.36
CA VAL A 621 21.28 22.48 5.60
C VAL A 621 21.91 21.40 6.45
N ALA A 622 21.26 21.00 7.56
CA ALA A 622 21.75 19.94 8.43
C ALA A 622 21.83 18.59 7.70
N PHE A 623 20.80 18.23 6.94
CA PHE A 623 20.75 16.99 6.18
C PHE A 623 21.84 16.95 5.10
N ARG A 624 22.01 18.02 4.33
CA ARG A 624 23.04 18.09 3.28
C ARG A 624 24.44 18.08 3.88
N ALA A 625 24.66 18.74 5.02
CA ALA A 625 25.97 18.71 5.69
C ALA A 625 26.43 17.29 6.04
N LEU A 626 25.49 16.39 6.38
CA LEU A 626 25.81 14.98 6.61
C LEU A 626 26.02 14.23 5.30
N VAL A 627 25.07 14.34 4.36
CA VAL A 627 25.04 13.50 3.14
C VAL A 627 26.14 13.89 2.15
N ASP A 628 26.55 15.16 2.15
CA ASP A 628 27.63 15.69 1.30
C ASP A 628 29.03 15.54 1.96
N ASP A 629 29.11 14.99 3.18
CA ASP A 629 30.40 14.68 3.80
C ASP A 629 31.17 13.67 2.95
N PRO A 630 32.46 13.89 2.66
CA PRO A 630 33.26 13.00 1.84
C PRO A 630 33.31 11.54 2.33
N GLY A 631 33.21 11.31 3.65
CA GLY A 631 33.20 9.99 4.29
C GLY A 631 31.82 9.32 4.31
N PHE A 632 30.75 10.05 3.97
CA PHE A 632 29.39 9.56 4.16
C PHE A 632 29.06 8.30 3.34
N VAL A 633 29.50 8.22 2.10
CA VAL A 633 29.21 7.07 1.23
C VAL A 633 29.84 5.80 1.78
N ASP A 634 31.10 5.86 2.23
CA ASP A 634 31.80 4.71 2.79
C ASP A 634 31.20 4.29 4.13
N PHE A 635 30.89 5.28 5.00
CA PHE A 635 30.16 5.04 6.24
C PHE A 635 28.80 4.36 5.97
N PHE A 636 27.97 4.90 5.07
CA PHE A 636 26.65 4.36 4.74
C PHE A 636 26.73 2.92 4.23
N ARG A 637 27.68 2.60 3.36
CA ARG A 637 27.88 1.25 2.83
C ARG A 637 28.33 0.28 3.90
N ALA A 638 29.21 0.71 4.79
CA ALA A 638 29.67 -0.13 5.90
C ALA A 638 28.57 -0.31 6.97
N PHE A 639 27.89 0.79 7.32
CA PHE A 639 26.90 0.85 8.40
C PHE A 639 25.56 0.21 8.07
N THR A 640 25.27 -0.06 6.80
CA THR A 640 24.00 -0.63 6.34
C THR A 640 24.24 -1.80 5.38
N PRO A 641 23.25 -2.70 5.21
CA PRO A 641 23.34 -3.77 4.21
C PRO A 641 22.98 -3.30 2.79
N VAL A 642 23.26 -2.04 2.40
CA VAL A 642 22.81 -1.46 1.12
C VAL A 642 23.35 -2.22 -0.09
N ASP A 643 24.58 -2.72 -0.03
CA ASP A 643 25.19 -3.48 -1.12
C ASP A 643 24.61 -4.91 -1.18
N GLU A 644 24.29 -5.50 -0.04
CA GLU A 644 23.68 -6.83 0.07
C GLU A 644 22.21 -6.84 -0.35
N LEU A 645 21.53 -5.69 -0.30
CA LEU A 645 20.18 -5.56 -0.86
C LEU A 645 20.11 -5.88 -2.35
N ALA A 646 21.20 -5.69 -3.09
CA ALA A 646 21.28 -6.02 -4.51
C ALA A 646 21.22 -7.54 -4.79
N LEU A 647 21.54 -8.37 -3.79
CA LEU A 647 21.48 -9.83 -3.87
C LEU A 647 20.06 -10.38 -3.73
N LEU A 648 19.13 -9.57 -3.18
CA LEU A 648 17.74 -9.95 -3.02
C LEU A 648 17.01 -10.01 -4.36
N ASN A 649 16.38 -11.13 -4.65
CA ASN A 649 15.52 -11.31 -5.83
C ASN A 649 14.10 -10.82 -5.56
N ILE A 650 13.94 -9.53 -5.21
CA ILE A 650 12.67 -9.00 -4.70
C ILE A 650 11.78 -8.48 -5.83
N GLY A 651 12.32 -7.76 -6.81
CA GLY A 651 11.55 -7.16 -7.90
C GLY A 651 12.25 -7.26 -9.26
N SER A 652 11.50 -6.99 -10.32
CA SER A 652 12.02 -7.00 -11.70
C SER A 652 13.00 -5.84 -11.95
N ARG A 653 12.89 -4.76 -11.18
CA ARG A 653 13.63 -3.51 -11.34
C ARG A 653 15.00 -3.57 -10.66
N PRO A 654 16.11 -3.12 -11.31
CA PRO A 654 17.42 -3.03 -10.68
C PRO A 654 17.42 -2.05 -9.49
N ALA A 655 18.22 -2.34 -8.45
CA ALA A 655 18.36 -1.48 -7.27
C ALA A 655 19.07 -0.14 -7.58
N ARG A 656 19.91 -0.10 -8.63
CA ARG A 656 20.69 1.07 -9.06
C ARG A 656 20.36 1.47 -10.50
N ARG A 657 20.51 2.76 -10.79
CA ARG A 657 20.48 3.30 -12.15
C ARG A 657 21.87 3.10 -12.79
N PRO A 658 22.00 2.49 -13.98
CA PRO A 658 23.31 2.10 -14.53
C PRO A 658 24.20 3.28 -14.97
N GLU A 659 23.71 4.49 -15.04
CA GLU A 659 24.36 5.61 -15.74
C GLU A 659 24.87 6.76 -14.85
N SER A 660 24.80 6.68 -13.53
CA SER A 660 25.31 7.74 -12.65
C SER A 660 26.72 7.42 -12.18
N ALA A 661 27.62 8.39 -12.32
CA ALA A 661 29.00 8.30 -11.83
C ALA A 661 29.09 8.37 -10.30
N GLU A 662 28.11 9.01 -9.67
CA GLU A 662 28.04 9.18 -8.22
C GLU A 662 27.24 8.04 -7.58
N TYR A 663 27.75 7.49 -6.48
CA TYR A 663 27.13 6.36 -5.78
C TYR A 663 25.69 6.68 -5.32
N LEU A 664 25.51 7.78 -4.58
CA LEU A 664 24.19 8.19 -4.08
C LEU A 664 23.25 8.59 -5.20
N GLY A 665 23.75 9.28 -6.25
CA GLY A 665 22.96 9.63 -7.43
C GLY A 665 22.44 8.41 -8.19
N SER A 666 23.22 7.30 -8.21
CA SER A 666 22.81 6.04 -8.83
C SER A 666 21.80 5.26 -8.00
N LEU A 667 21.82 5.42 -6.66
CA LEU A 667 20.97 4.68 -5.74
C LEU A 667 19.53 5.20 -5.81
N ARG A 668 18.56 4.29 -5.93
CA ARG A 668 17.14 4.64 -5.89
C ARG A 668 16.68 4.94 -4.48
N ALA A 669 15.62 5.75 -4.34
CA ALA A 669 15.06 6.12 -3.05
C ALA A 669 14.58 4.93 -2.20
N ILE A 670 14.10 3.85 -2.82
CA ILE A 670 13.63 2.65 -2.10
C ILE A 670 14.80 1.91 -1.43
N PRO A 671 15.86 1.48 -2.13
CA PRO A 671 17.03 0.90 -1.48
C PRO A 671 17.67 1.82 -0.43
N TRP A 672 17.66 3.14 -0.65
CA TRP A 672 18.12 4.13 0.32
C TRP A 672 17.38 4.02 1.67
N VAL A 673 16.06 4.16 1.65
CA VAL A 673 15.25 4.08 2.89
C VAL A 673 15.27 2.67 3.48
N PHE A 674 15.28 1.63 2.62
CA PHE A 674 15.27 0.25 3.06
C PHE A 674 16.54 -0.14 3.81
N ALA A 675 17.71 0.33 3.35
CA ALA A 675 18.99 0.10 4.02
C ALA A 675 19.00 0.69 5.45
N TRP A 676 18.53 1.92 5.62
CA TRP A 676 18.41 2.57 6.93
C TRP A 676 17.33 1.95 7.85
N THR A 677 16.37 1.26 7.27
CA THR A 677 15.38 0.49 8.03
C THR A 677 16.01 -0.76 8.64
N GLN A 678 16.94 -1.39 7.93
CA GLN A 678 17.59 -2.63 8.37
C GLN A 678 18.37 -2.46 9.67
N ASN A 679 19.13 -1.38 9.81
CA ASN A 679 19.92 -1.10 11.01
C ASN A 679 19.15 -0.31 12.09
N ARG A 680 17.84 -0.15 11.96
CA ARG A 680 16.99 0.56 12.95
C ARG A 680 17.33 2.04 13.17
N CYS A 681 18.23 2.63 12.38
CA CYS A 681 18.52 4.05 12.45
C CYS A 681 17.39 4.91 11.84
N LEU A 682 16.79 4.47 10.72
CA LEU A 682 15.70 5.17 10.01
C LEU A 682 16.04 6.64 9.66
N LEU A 683 17.32 6.94 9.51
CA LEU A 683 17.90 8.29 9.37
C LEU A 683 17.16 9.22 8.40
N PRO A 684 16.75 8.80 7.16
CA PRO A 684 16.13 9.70 6.19
C PRO A 684 14.81 10.32 6.64
N ALA A 685 14.18 9.76 7.67
CA ALA A 685 12.85 10.18 8.09
C ALA A 685 12.85 11.16 9.30
N TRP A 686 14.01 11.51 9.83
CA TRP A 686 14.09 12.38 11.00
C TRP A 686 15.33 13.30 11.04
N TYR A 687 16.42 12.97 10.35
CA TYR A 687 17.67 13.74 10.44
C TYR A 687 17.49 15.19 9.96
N GLY A 688 18.00 16.13 10.74
CA GLY A 688 17.88 17.56 10.52
C GLY A 688 16.63 18.20 11.15
N CYS A 689 15.70 17.41 11.70
CA CYS A 689 14.50 17.95 12.36
C CYS A 689 14.81 18.50 13.75
N GLY A 690 15.69 17.84 14.52
CA GLY A 690 16.10 18.29 15.85
C GLY A 690 16.79 19.64 15.81
N THR A 691 17.79 19.77 14.95
CA THR A 691 18.49 21.04 14.67
C THR A 691 17.51 22.16 14.26
N ALA A 692 16.49 21.83 13.48
CA ALA A 692 15.48 22.81 13.09
C ALA A 692 14.59 23.23 14.27
N PHE A 693 14.13 22.29 15.08
CA PHE A 693 13.25 22.58 16.23
C PHE A 693 13.95 23.33 17.34
N GLU A 694 15.20 22.98 17.66
CA GLU A 694 16.00 23.68 18.67
C GLU A 694 16.15 25.18 18.36
N ALA A 695 16.18 25.55 17.09
CA ALA A 695 16.36 26.93 16.64
C ALA A 695 15.07 27.77 16.63
N ALA A 696 13.92 27.20 17.03
CA ALA A 696 12.62 27.86 17.00
C ALA A 696 12.03 28.03 18.41
N ASP A 697 11.10 28.98 18.56
CA ASP A 697 10.36 29.14 19.80
C ASP A 697 9.41 27.97 20.03
N LEU A 698 9.53 27.32 21.18
CA LEU A 698 8.76 26.11 21.51
C LEU A 698 7.25 26.38 21.61
N ASP A 699 6.84 27.54 22.13
CA ASP A 699 5.42 27.87 22.26
C ASP A 699 4.79 28.13 20.87
N GLU A 700 5.56 28.64 19.91
CA GLU A 700 5.13 28.73 18.51
C GLU A 700 4.98 27.33 17.89
N LEU A 701 5.93 26.41 18.10
CA LEU A 701 5.84 25.03 17.61
C LEU A 701 4.64 24.29 18.20
N ARG A 702 4.36 24.44 19.49
CA ARG A 702 3.17 23.87 20.15
C ARG A 702 1.88 24.42 19.57
N ARG A 703 1.83 25.75 19.34
CA ARG A 703 0.68 26.37 18.67
C ARG A 703 0.46 25.82 17.27
N LEU A 704 1.53 25.67 16.46
CA LEU A 704 1.43 25.06 15.14
C LEU A 704 0.93 23.62 15.22
N TYR A 705 1.41 22.83 16.17
CA TYR A 705 0.96 21.47 16.37
C TYR A 705 -0.52 21.39 16.76
N ALA A 706 -1.00 22.31 17.59
CA ALA A 706 -2.41 22.38 18.00
C ALA A 706 -3.33 22.83 16.85
N ASP A 707 -2.93 23.84 16.11
CA ASP A 707 -3.84 24.60 15.25
C ASP A 707 -3.71 24.26 13.75
N TRP A 708 -2.60 23.65 13.31
CA TRP A 708 -2.35 23.40 11.89
C TRP A 708 -2.21 21.91 11.57
N GLY A 709 -3.17 21.35 10.84
CA GLY A 709 -3.22 19.93 10.47
C GLY A 709 -1.99 19.43 9.72
N PHE A 710 -1.41 20.24 8.85
CA PHE A 710 -0.17 19.90 8.14
C PHE A 710 1.01 19.69 9.11
N PHE A 711 1.28 20.65 9.99
CA PHE A 711 2.40 20.55 10.93
C PHE A 711 2.17 19.43 11.95
N ARG A 712 0.93 19.28 12.42
CA ARG A 712 0.55 18.14 13.29
C ARG A 712 0.85 16.80 12.66
N THR A 713 0.45 16.59 11.41
CA THR A 713 0.69 15.32 10.69
C THR A 713 2.18 15.09 10.45
N LEU A 714 2.94 16.14 10.14
CA LEU A 714 4.39 16.09 9.99
C LEU A 714 5.05 15.58 11.29
N VAL A 715 4.73 16.19 12.44
CA VAL A 715 5.29 15.80 13.75
C VAL A 715 4.84 14.39 14.16
N GLN A 716 3.58 14.01 13.94
CA GLN A 716 3.08 12.67 14.25
C GLN A 716 3.77 11.57 13.42
N ASN A 717 4.04 11.81 12.14
CA ASN A 717 4.79 10.86 11.30
C ASN A 717 6.25 10.74 11.76
N LEU A 718 6.85 11.86 12.19
CA LEU A 718 8.18 11.91 12.76
C LEU A 718 8.22 11.11 14.06
N GLU A 719 7.29 11.36 14.99
CA GLU A 719 7.12 10.63 16.26
C GLU A 719 6.99 9.12 16.03
N MET A 720 6.15 8.72 15.07
CA MET A 720 5.97 7.31 14.71
C MET A 720 7.25 6.66 14.18
N THR A 721 8.08 7.39 13.45
CA THR A 721 9.34 6.89 12.92
C THR A 721 10.39 6.76 14.02
N LEU A 722 10.52 7.78 14.88
CA LEU A 722 11.42 7.76 16.02
C LEU A 722 11.10 6.62 16.99
N ALA A 723 9.82 6.34 17.22
CA ALA A 723 9.40 5.21 18.07
C ALA A 723 9.84 3.83 17.52
N LYS A 724 10.08 3.72 16.21
CA LYS A 724 10.61 2.50 15.55
C LYS A 724 12.12 2.48 15.51
N ALA A 725 12.77 3.62 15.55
CA ALA A 725 14.21 3.73 15.60
C ALA A 725 14.73 3.14 16.91
N SER A 726 15.97 2.64 16.89
CA SER A 726 16.66 2.16 18.07
C SER A 726 18.14 2.44 17.89
N MET A 727 18.63 3.47 18.56
CA MET A 727 20.05 3.85 18.47
C MET A 727 20.95 2.83 19.16
N GLU A 728 20.41 2.06 20.12
CA GLU A 728 21.15 0.93 20.72
C GLU A 728 21.45 -0.15 19.67
N ILE A 729 20.43 -0.56 18.92
CA ILE A 729 20.58 -1.53 17.84
C ILE A 729 21.43 -0.94 16.70
N ALA A 730 21.19 0.29 16.30
CA ALA A 730 22.00 0.95 15.27
C ALA A 730 23.49 0.96 15.64
N ARG A 731 23.80 1.18 16.91
CA ARG A 731 25.19 1.18 17.41
C ARG A 731 25.92 -0.16 17.20
N GLU A 732 25.22 -1.29 17.17
CA GLU A 732 25.84 -2.59 16.91
C GLU A 732 26.42 -2.68 15.50
N TYR A 733 25.79 -2.00 14.53
CA TYR A 733 26.32 -1.96 13.16
C TYR A 733 27.62 -1.15 13.03
N LEU A 734 28.03 -0.37 14.06
CA LEU A 734 29.33 0.28 14.07
C LEU A 734 30.49 -0.73 14.10
N ALA A 735 30.24 -1.94 14.57
CA ALA A 735 31.25 -3.03 14.50
C ALA A 735 31.66 -3.40 13.06
N LEU A 736 30.90 -2.90 12.06
CA LEU A 736 31.15 -3.10 10.62
C LEU A 736 31.82 -1.89 9.96
N VAL A 737 32.06 -0.82 10.72
CA VAL A 737 32.55 0.48 10.22
C VAL A 737 33.97 0.71 10.72
N ASP A 738 34.87 1.07 9.80
CA ASP A 738 36.27 1.36 10.15
C ASP A 738 36.43 2.79 10.71
N ASP A 739 35.69 3.78 10.17
CA ASP A 739 35.67 5.18 10.60
C ASP A 739 34.28 5.59 11.07
N ASP A 740 34.12 5.77 12.36
CA ASP A 740 32.84 6.06 13.03
C ASP A 740 32.61 7.56 13.32
N LEU A 741 33.38 8.45 12.73
CA LEU A 741 33.29 9.91 12.97
C LEU A 741 31.89 10.49 12.74
N LEU A 742 31.12 9.91 11.81
CA LEU A 742 29.77 10.35 11.51
C LEU A 742 28.71 9.84 12.51
N TRP A 743 29.06 8.91 13.39
CA TRP A 743 28.11 8.36 14.36
C TRP A 743 27.68 9.38 15.42
N ALA A 744 28.64 10.13 16.00
CA ALA A 744 28.33 11.09 17.03
C ALA A 744 27.32 12.17 16.55
N PRO A 745 27.52 12.84 15.39
CA PRO A 745 26.52 13.73 14.82
C PRO A 745 25.14 13.10 14.61
N ILE A 746 25.09 11.83 14.17
CA ILE A 746 23.81 11.11 13.97
C ILE A 746 23.11 10.86 15.31
N ALA A 747 23.84 10.42 16.32
CA ALA A 747 23.28 10.13 17.66
C ALA A 747 22.81 11.41 18.37
N ASP A 748 23.56 12.50 18.25
CA ASP A 748 23.22 13.80 18.83
C ASP A 748 21.95 14.37 18.17
N GLU A 749 21.87 14.35 16.84
CA GLU A 749 20.68 14.80 16.10
C GLU A 749 19.44 13.96 16.43
N HIS A 750 19.59 12.63 16.62
CA HIS A 750 18.49 11.79 17.09
C HIS A 750 17.99 12.26 18.46
N THR A 751 18.89 12.52 19.39
CA THR A 751 18.55 12.98 20.74
C THR A 751 17.82 14.31 20.71
N LEU A 752 18.32 15.27 19.91
CA LEU A 752 17.67 16.57 19.70
C LEU A 752 16.27 16.40 19.08
N THR A 753 16.14 15.52 18.08
CA THR A 753 14.86 15.31 17.41
C THR A 753 13.83 14.68 18.35
N VAL A 754 14.22 13.66 19.14
CA VAL A 754 13.33 13.05 20.14
C VAL A 754 12.89 14.07 21.17
N SER A 755 13.83 14.85 21.73
CA SER A 755 13.55 15.88 22.72
C SER A 755 12.57 16.92 22.17
N GLY A 756 12.86 17.47 20.98
CA GLY A 756 12.01 18.46 20.34
C GLY A 756 10.59 17.93 20.05
N VAL A 757 10.46 16.70 19.57
CA VAL A 757 9.14 16.08 19.35
C VAL A 757 8.38 15.94 20.66
N LEU A 758 8.99 15.40 21.72
CA LEU A 758 8.34 15.23 23.04
C LEU A 758 7.88 16.55 23.64
N GLU A 759 8.69 17.59 23.51
CA GLU A 759 8.36 18.96 23.99
C GLU A 759 7.22 19.59 23.19
N ILE A 760 7.20 19.41 21.85
CA ILE A 760 6.12 19.90 20.97
C ILE A 760 4.80 19.20 21.28
N VAL A 761 4.81 17.85 21.40
CA VAL A 761 3.60 17.10 21.66
C VAL A 761 3.19 17.07 23.13
N GLU A 762 3.99 17.63 24.04
CA GLU A 762 3.78 17.61 25.49
C GLU A 762 3.56 16.19 26.02
N ALA A 763 4.48 15.28 25.71
CA ALA A 763 4.44 13.88 26.12
C ALA A 763 5.71 13.47 26.88
N HIS A 764 5.62 12.41 27.68
CA HIS A 764 6.77 11.84 28.40
C HIS A 764 7.51 10.80 27.58
N GLU A 765 6.78 10.07 26.75
CA GLU A 765 7.33 9.04 25.86
C GLU A 765 6.72 9.19 24.45
N LEU A 766 7.46 8.72 23.47
CA LEU A 766 6.95 8.70 22.08
C LEU A 766 5.67 7.87 21.99
N LEU A 767 4.70 8.39 21.24
CA LEU A 767 3.39 7.78 21.00
C LEU A 767 2.48 7.67 22.24
N ASP A 768 2.69 8.45 23.32
CA ASP A 768 1.77 8.48 24.46
C ASP A 768 0.34 8.83 24.06
N ARG A 769 0.18 9.68 23.04
CA ARG A 769 -1.14 10.03 22.48
C ARG A 769 -1.71 8.95 21.54
N HIS A 770 -0.91 7.93 21.21
CA HIS A 770 -1.26 6.81 20.32
C HIS A 770 -0.99 5.45 20.99
N PRO A 771 -1.63 5.11 22.14
CA PRO A 771 -1.24 3.98 22.98
C PRO A 771 -1.34 2.62 22.30
N VAL A 772 -2.20 2.47 21.28
CA VAL A 772 -2.31 1.23 20.51
C VAL A 772 -1.06 1.01 19.66
N VAL A 773 -0.57 2.06 19.00
CA VAL A 773 0.63 1.99 18.17
C VAL A 773 1.87 1.83 19.05
N GLN A 774 1.98 2.61 20.14
CA GLN A 774 3.06 2.52 21.13
C GLN A 774 3.21 1.08 21.63
N ARG A 775 2.10 0.46 22.04
CA ARG A 775 2.10 -0.93 22.50
C ARG A 775 2.53 -1.90 21.42
N SER A 776 2.05 -1.73 20.18
CA SER A 776 2.44 -2.59 19.06
C SER A 776 3.95 -2.53 18.81
N VAL A 777 4.56 -1.36 18.87
CA VAL A 777 6.01 -1.19 18.75
C VAL A 777 6.75 -1.87 19.89
N ARG A 778 6.34 -1.62 21.13
CA ARG A 778 6.98 -2.23 22.33
C ARG A 778 6.92 -3.76 22.33
N LEU A 779 5.81 -4.34 21.89
CA LEU A 779 5.65 -5.80 21.84
C LEU A 779 6.52 -6.46 20.75
N ARG A 780 6.88 -5.72 19.69
CA ARG A 780 7.68 -6.24 18.57
C ARG A 780 9.17 -6.20 18.84
N ASN A 781 9.66 -5.16 19.50
CA ASN A 781 11.09 -4.93 19.71
C ASN A 781 11.85 -6.16 20.23
N PRO A 782 11.40 -6.92 21.28
CA PRO A 782 12.11 -8.08 21.77
C PRO A 782 12.28 -9.25 20.78
N TYR A 783 11.59 -9.20 19.66
CA TYR A 783 11.70 -10.19 18.58
C TYR A 783 12.47 -9.66 17.37
N VAL A 784 12.49 -8.33 17.17
CA VAL A 784 13.24 -7.70 16.08
C VAL A 784 14.71 -7.57 16.44
N ASP A 785 15.02 -7.19 17.67
CA ASP A 785 16.38 -6.97 18.15
C ASP A 785 17.29 -8.21 17.97
N PRO A 786 16.85 -9.45 18.24
CA PRO A 786 17.64 -10.64 17.92
C PRO A 786 17.96 -10.80 16.43
N MET A 787 17.01 -10.45 15.57
CA MET A 787 17.23 -10.54 14.12
C MET A 787 18.29 -9.54 13.65
N ASN A 788 18.34 -8.35 14.28
CA ASN A 788 19.38 -7.37 14.02
C ASN A 788 20.75 -7.86 14.49
N ALA A 789 20.85 -8.43 15.71
CA ALA A 789 22.09 -9.00 16.23
C ALA A 789 22.62 -10.14 15.32
N ILE A 790 21.72 -11.04 14.87
CA ILE A 790 22.05 -12.09 13.90
C ILE A 790 22.51 -11.45 12.56
N GLN A 791 21.83 -10.40 12.09
CA GLN A 791 22.19 -9.74 10.83
C GLN A 791 23.59 -9.12 10.87
N VAL A 792 23.99 -8.49 11.98
CA VAL A 792 25.34 -7.92 12.15
C VAL A 792 26.40 -9.02 12.04
N GLU A 793 26.19 -10.16 12.71
CA GLU A 793 27.12 -11.29 12.63
C GLU A 793 27.21 -11.88 11.21
N LEU A 794 26.07 -12.06 10.54
CA LEU A 794 26.01 -12.54 9.15
C LEU A 794 26.66 -11.56 8.17
N LEU A 795 26.49 -10.25 8.35
CA LEU A 795 27.17 -9.22 7.55
C LEU A 795 28.68 -9.29 7.74
N ARG A 796 29.16 -9.44 8.99
CA ARG A 796 30.57 -9.56 9.29
C ARG A 796 31.18 -10.78 8.59
N ARG A 797 30.52 -11.95 8.67
CA ARG A 797 30.97 -13.19 8.01
C ARG A 797 30.94 -13.05 6.48
N TYR A 798 29.86 -12.57 5.91
CA TYR A 798 29.73 -12.40 4.47
C TYR A 798 30.81 -11.46 3.91
N ARG A 799 31.03 -10.31 4.56
CA ARG A 799 32.07 -9.34 4.16
C ARG A 799 33.48 -9.85 4.34
N ALA A 800 33.70 -10.84 5.22
CA ALA A 800 34.92 -11.58 5.35
C ALA A 800 35.11 -12.72 4.30
N GLY A 801 34.13 -12.94 3.42
CA GLY A 801 34.19 -13.94 2.34
C GLY A 801 33.51 -15.29 2.65
N ASP A 802 32.73 -15.39 3.72
CA ASP A 802 31.92 -16.59 4.05
C ASP A 802 30.65 -16.63 3.19
N GLU A 803 30.66 -17.48 2.14
CA GLU A 803 29.53 -17.62 1.22
C GLU A 803 28.32 -18.32 1.88
N ASP A 804 28.50 -19.11 2.94
CA ASP A 804 27.42 -19.79 3.65
C ASP A 804 26.54 -18.78 4.41
N ALA A 805 27.06 -17.59 4.70
CA ALA A 805 26.30 -16.50 5.33
C ALA A 805 25.28 -15.84 4.39
N VAL A 806 25.36 -16.00 3.06
CA VAL A 806 24.50 -15.29 2.09
C VAL A 806 23.02 -15.62 2.30
N ALA A 807 22.65 -16.88 2.32
CA ALA A 807 21.25 -17.28 2.41
C ALA A 807 20.61 -16.87 3.76
N PRO A 808 21.24 -17.06 4.93
CA PRO A 808 20.75 -16.53 6.20
C PRO A 808 20.67 -15.00 6.21
N LEU A 809 21.64 -14.30 5.64
CA LEU A 809 21.65 -12.83 5.56
C LEU A 809 20.44 -12.29 4.77
N LEU A 810 20.13 -12.87 3.62
CA LEU A 810 18.97 -12.48 2.83
C LEU A 810 17.65 -12.74 3.58
N ARG A 811 17.57 -13.81 4.38
CA ARG A 811 16.43 -14.08 5.25
C ARG A 811 16.33 -13.06 6.39
N SER A 812 17.45 -12.60 6.98
CA SER A 812 17.44 -11.56 8.01
C SER A 812 16.87 -10.25 7.48
N ILE A 813 17.26 -9.86 6.27
CA ILE A 813 16.76 -8.65 5.62
C ILE A 813 15.24 -8.76 5.41
N ALA A 814 14.75 -9.89 4.91
CA ALA A 814 13.33 -10.13 4.71
C ALA A 814 12.54 -10.17 6.04
N GLY A 815 13.10 -10.80 7.07
CA GLY A 815 12.52 -10.90 8.41
C GLY A 815 12.36 -9.55 9.10
N ILE A 816 13.42 -8.72 9.11
CA ILE A 816 13.39 -7.37 9.69
C ILE A 816 12.38 -6.50 8.94
N ALA A 817 12.35 -6.57 7.60
CA ALA A 817 11.37 -5.86 6.79
C ALA A 817 9.93 -6.25 7.16
N ALA A 818 9.66 -7.55 7.31
CA ALA A 818 8.35 -8.06 7.71
C ALA A 818 7.95 -7.61 9.13
N ALA A 819 8.92 -7.59 10.06
CA ALA A 819 8.68 -7.21 11.45
C ALA A 819 8.34 -5.72 11.64
N LEU A 820 9.02 -4.83 10.91
CA LEU A 820 8.84 -3.37 11.01
C LEU A 820 7.67 -2.82 10.17
N ARG A 821 7.10 -3.61 9.30
CA ARG A 821 6.10 -3.23 8.30
C ARG A 821 4.81 -2.68 8.89
N ASN A 822 4.34 -3.21 10.02
CA ASN A 822 3.06 -2.88 10.64
C ASN A 822 3.11 -1.73 11.65
N THR A 823 4.18 -1.03 11.73
CA THR A 823 4.33 0.03 12.72
C THR A 823 3.98 1.42 12.17
N GLY A 824 3.07 1.52 11.18
CA GLY A 824 2.64 2.83 10.70
C GLY A 824 1.44 2.83 9.82
#